data_eb444af7893b2f504e6583801eede324
#
_entry.id   eb444af7893b2f504e6583801eede324
#
_cell.length_a   1.000
_cell.length_b   1.000
_cell.length_c   1.000
_cell.angle_alpha   90.00
_cell.angle_beta   90.00
_cell.angle_gamma   90.00
#
_symmetry.space_group_name_H-M   'P 1'
#
loop_
_entity.id
_entity.type
_entity.pdbx_description
1 polymer ?
#
loop_
_entity_poly.entity_id
_entity_poly.type
_entity_poly.pdbx_seq_one_letter_code
_entity_poly.pdbx_strand_id
1 'polypeptide(L)'
;MFAKFRALYTSGDFIGAEKCILPVLDSKNKVPENYIAAAFNNLGVIKMRLGLYTEALGYFDKAENHTTNVKKNLKDLAFIYNNKSRIYTFRRSYSTAIEFLEKAIRIYQSLEIHDSSILHSLSTAYLNLGIIYYEMRDYSSALENLEKSARLKLNNSLPETELTFLNLAKTYAQTDSLNKAEQYFTRSLNTINKKFGGDYYRLAEVYFDYGLFLRSERRNAEALEAHSKALSICLKDYGEKHTFVALSWKHLGDDYLAQADYATALEYYQRSLIAVVNDFSNNDIYSNPSVDSSLFDIRLLDNLKSKARALELFANEQNDKALKLKTINKSLETIELALHLIDNIRNNYLTEDSRIYLSENEKETYLFAVHIASTLYSLTGDIAVKTKIYSIVQKAKSAVLRNEITENDLLYSAAIRDTTREKQNRLSGNIAAYNNLIIEESRKTSPDSTRISLWKDALFDMNREKEKITEEINREFPEYYELLQKIEPVALAGIQKHLRRDETIVDYLLSNQYNEGKRDLYILVITKDDFEFRETILDSLFSKNAGMIRNSFQHPAVNNFVEFTGPLAYIYGSLLKPVRELIAGSKLIIIPDEEIAWLPFDALLVNKPGPDQADYEGLQYLLYDYSISYCYFSSLIFNKSLLKQEGEEVLSFAPDYGLPGDHGLVADSLLGTVNELKSVYRWFRGKSFTGESATETNFRLAMQEPAIFHLAMHSISDSVNSRYSYLLFDTLNDTLEDGRLYNYEISLSKLKSPMVVLSACNSGTGTLYHGEGLMSLARGFILAGASSVIMTSWEVNDEISADIISGFYYYLSTGKHKNDALRLAKLRYLKGSSPAYSNPYYWAAYEVLGNSAPVKRNYVASGLIICALFLIAGVVLILYLRRRRIFSERLL
;
A
#
# COMPACT_ATOMS: atom_id res chain seq x y z
N MET A 1 -10.16 42.64 -21.23
CA MET A 1 -9.29 41.46 -21.34
C MET A 1 -9.96 40.21 -20.81
N PHE A 2 -10.37 40.11 -19.55
CA PHE A 2 -11.04 38.93 -19.01
C PHE A 2 -12.37 38.51 -19.71
N ALA A 3 -13.17 39.46 -20.18
CA ALA A 3 -14.37 39.15 -20.95
C ALA A 3 -14.01 38.49 -22.31
N LYS A 4 -12.97 38.98 -23.01
CA LYS A 4 -12.47 38.36 -24.24
C LYS A 4 -11.88 37.00 -23.99
N PHE A 5 -11.12 36.84 -22.88
CA PHE A 5 -10.63 35.54 -22.40
C PHE A 5 -11.79 34.55 -22.24
N ARG A 6 -12.83 34.93 -21.51
CA ARG A 6 -14.00 34.07 -21.27
C ARG A 6 -14.69 33.66 -22.58
N ALA A 7 -14.83 34.57 -23.53
CA ALA A 7 -15.43 34.25 -24.82
C ALA A 7 -14.59 33.21 -25.61
N LEU A 8 -13.26 33.40 -25.67
CA LEU A 8 -12.34 32.49 -26.34
C LEU A 8 -12.31 31.11 -25.65
N TYR A 9 -12.24 31.10 -24.31
CA TYR A 9 -12.29 29.86 -23.57
C TYR A 9 -13.60 29.09 -23.76
N THR A 10 -14.73 29.79 -23.76
CA THR A 10 -16.06 29.17 -23.98
C THR A 10 -16.23 28.62 -25.38
N SER A 11 -15.63 29.24 -26.41
CA SER A 11 -15.64 28.74 -27.77
C SER A 11 -14.65 27.59 -28.01
N GLY A 12 -13.80 27.23 -27.06
CA GLY A 12 -12.79 26.19 -27.24
C GLY A 12 -11.42 26.69 -27.76
N ASP A 13 -11.30 27.99 -28.09
CA ASP A 13 -10.02 28.57 -28.51
C ASP A 13 -9.08 28.80 -27.30
N PHE A 14 -8.50 27.72 -26.81
CA PHE A 14 -7.62 27.75 -25.63
C PHE A 14 -6.29 28.47 -25.89
N ILE A 15 -5.74 28.36 -27.08
CA ILE A 15 -4.51 29.08 -27.50
C ILE A 15 -4.76 30.58 -27.59
N GLY A 16 -5.85 30.97 -28.18
CA GLY A 16 -6.26 32.39 -28.25
C GLY A 16 -6.55 32.97 -26.86
N ALA A 17 -7.16 32.18 -25.98
CA ALA A 17 -7.40 32.55 -24.58
C ALA A 17 -6.08 32.74 -23.78
N GLU A 18 -5.08 31.85 -23.96
CA GLU A 18 -3.76 31.99 -23.38
C GLU A 18 -3.08 33.28 -23.81
N LYS A 19 -2.99 33.52 -25.13
CA LYS A 19 -2.40 34.74 -25.67
C LYS A 19 -3.10 36.02 -25.21
N CYS A 20 -4.40 35.93 -24.93
CA CYS A 20 -5.19 37.07 -24.46
C CYS A 20 -4.87 37.45 -23.01
N ILE A 21 -4.55 36.47 -22.13
CA ILE A 21 -4.35 36.70 -20.68
C ILE A 21 -2.89 37.01 -20.30
N LEU A 22 -1.90 36.49 -21.05
CA LEU A 22 -0.49 36.68 -20.79
C LEU A 22 -0.03 38.11 -20.56
N PRO A 23 -0.53 39.15 -21.30
CA PRO A 23 -0.12 40.55 -21.08
C PRO A 23 -0.46 41.09 -19.70
N VAL A 24 -1.36 40.46 -18.93
CA VAL A 24 -1.65 40.86 -17.51
C VAL A 24 -0.44 40.63 -16.62
N LEU A 25 0.41 39.64 -16.96
CA LEU A 25 1.58 39.27 -16.19
C LEU A 25 2.85 40.02 -16.57
N ASP A 26 2.78 40.93 -17.57
CA ASP A 26 3.92 41.78 -17.94
C ASP A 26 4.23 42.77 -16.81
N SER A 27 5.45 42.67 -16.25
CA SER A 27 5.93 43.53 -15.14
C SER A 27 5.88 45.05 -15.45
N LYS A 28 5.77 45.44 -16.72
CA LYS A 28 5.62 46.86 -17.13
C LYS A 28 4.23 47.44 -16.83
N ASN A 29 3.24 46.58 -16.59
CA ASN A 29 1.87 46.97 -16.27
C ASN A 29 1.68 46.99 -14.75
N LYS A 30 1.31 48.14 -14.14
CA LYS A 30 0.88 48.21 -12.75
C LYS A 30 -0.52 47.62 -12.61
N VAL A 31 -0.59 46.28 -12.52
CA VAL A 31 -1.84 45.54 -12.39
C VAL A 31 -2.04 45.19 -10.88
N PRO A 32 -3.25 45.41 -10.30
CA PRO A 32 -3.54 45.00 -8.94
C PRO A 32 -3.38 43.47 -8.74
N GLU A 33 -2.91 43.06 -7.56
CA GLU A 33 -2.61 41.65 -7.19
C GLU A 33 -3.75 40.67 -7.46
N ASN A 34 -5.00 41.07 -7.23
CA ASN A 34 -6.16 40.24 -7.50
C ASN A 34 -6.35 39.90 -9.01
N TYR A 35 -5.95 40.80 -9.90
CA TYR A 35 -5.97 40.50 -11.34
C TYR A 35 -4.82 39.60 -11.77
N ILE A 36 -3.66 39.71 -11.09
CA ILE A 36 -2.50 38.84 -11.31
C ILE A 36 -2.86 37.40 -10.86
N ALA A 37 -3.44 37.27 -9.66
CA ALA A 37 -3.93 35.99 -9.17
C ALA A 37 -4.95 35.36 -10.12
N ALA A 38 -5.93 36.16 -10.58
CA ALA A 38 -6.93 35.69 -11.55
C ALA A 38 -6.31 35.29 -12.90
N ALA A 39 -5.27 36.00 -13.35
CA ALA A 39 -4.58 35.68 -14.60
C ALA A 39 -3.81 34.35 -14.47
N PHE A 40 -3.09 34.14 -13.38
CA PHE A 40 -2.42 32.86 -13.11
C PHE A 40 -3.42 31.70 -12.97
N ASN A 41 -4.52 31.88 -12.25
CA ASN A 41 -5.55 30.84 -12.15
C ASN A 41 -6.15 30.50 -13.53
N ASN A 42 -6.43 31.48 -14.37
CA ASN A 42 -6.97 31.26 -15.72
C ASN A 42 -5.95 30.55 -16.63
N LEU A 43 -4.66 30.88 -16.53
CA LEU A 43 -3.58 30.13 -17.20
C LEU A 43 -3.52 28.68 -16.74
N GLY A 44 -3.63 28.46 -15.43
CA GLY A 44 -3.72 27.11 -14.86
C GLY A 44 -4.89 26.31 -15.46
N VAL A 45 -6.07 26.94 -15.58
CA VAL A 45 -7.25 26.30 -16.20
C VAL A 45 -7.01 25.97 -17.68
N ILE A 46 -6.35 26.85 -18.44
CA ILE A 46 -6.00 26.56 -19.85
C ILE A 46 -5.03 25.40 -19.93
N LYS A 47 -3.94 25.45 -19.15
CA LYS A 47 -2.92 24.36 -19.14
C LYS A 47 -3.54 23.03 -18.76
N MET A 48 -4.44 23.02 -17.77
CA MET A 48 -5.21 21.82 -17.42
C MET A 48 -6.04 21.30 -18.60
N ARG A 49 -6.70 22.18 -19.38
CA ARG A 49 -7.47 21.80 -20.57
C ARG A 49 -6.59 21.28 -21.72
N LEU A 50 -5.36 21.79 -21.81
CA LEU A 50 -4.37 21.33 -22.78
C LEU A 50 -3.63 20.05 -22.34
N GLY A 51 -3.99 19.47 -21.18
CA GLY A 51 -3.34 18.25 -20.66
C GLY A 51 -1.98 18.50 -19.98
N LEU A 52 -1.57 19.75 -19.81
CA LEU A 52 -0.28 20.15 -19.23
C LEU A 52 -0.42 20.33 -17.71
N TYR A 53 -0.69 19.23 -17.00
CA TYR A 53 -1.11 19.25 -15.59
C TYR A 53 -0.04 19.79 -14.63
N THR A 54 1.23 19.52 -14.89
CA THR A 54 2.35 20.04 -14.06
C THR A 54 2.47 21.56 -14.19
N GLU A 55 2.39 22.09 -15.42
CA GLU A 55 2.37 23.54 -15.64
C GLU A 55 1.15 24.18 -14.98
N ALA A 56 -0.03 23.52 -15.10
CA ALA A 56 -1.26 23.99 -14.50
C ALA A 56 -1.16 24.14 -12.98
N LEU A 57 -0.60 23.15 -12.27
CA LEU A 57 -0.33 23.25 -10.82
C LEU A 57 0.59 24.41 -10.50
N GLY A 58 1.71 24.56 -11.21
CA GLY A 58 2.63 25.68 -11.03
C GLY A 58 1.97 27.06 -11.24
N TYR A 59 1.00 27.17 -12.13
CA TYR A 59 0.20 28.39 -12.26
C TYR A 59 -0.80 28.57 -11.13
N PHE A 60 -1.43 27.51 -10.63
CA PHE A 60 -2.32 27.59 -9.48
C PHE A 60 -1.55 27.92 -8.20
N ASP A 61 -0.32 27.44 -8.00
CA ASP A 61 0.53 27.81 -6.86
C ASP A 61 0.89 29.31 -6.88
N LYS A 62 1.22 29.85 -8.05
CA LYS A 62 1.43 31.29 -8.24
C LYS A 62 0.16 32.07 -7.94
N ALA A 63 -1.01 31.60 -8.41
CA ALA A 63 -2.28 32.25 -8.13
C ALA A 63 -2.60 32.28 -6.62
N GLU A 64 -2.36 31.15 -5.91
CA GLU A 64 -2.54 31.04 -4.47
C GLU A 64 -1.64 32.03 -3.72
N ASN A 65 -0.34 32.08 -4.05
CA ASN A 65 0.62 32.99 -3.42
C ASN A 65 0.22 34.48 -3.55
N HIS A 66 -0.32 34.89 -4.70
CA HIS A 66 -0.83 36.23 -4.93
C HIS A 66 -2.18 36.50 -4.24
N THR A 67 -2.95 35.44 -3.92
CA THR A 67 -4.26 35.55 -3.27
C THR A 67 -4.13 35.59 -1.75
N THR A 68 -3.21 34.83 -1.14
CA THR A 68 -3.02 34.78 0.33
C THR A 68 -2.51 36.09 0.91
N ASN A 69 -1.83 36.92 0.14
CA ASN A 69 -1.37 38.25 0.56
C ASN A 69 -2.51 39.26 0.74
N VAL A 70 -3.76 38.93 0.35
CA VAL A 70 -4.91 39.84 0.44
C VAL A 70 -6.04 39.18 1.22
N LYS A 71 -6.17 39.50 2.52
CA LYS A 71 -7.18 38.93 3.46
C LYS A 71 -8.66 39.02 3.02
N LYS A 72 -8.97 39.64 1.86
CA LYS A 72 -10.33 39.86 1.35
C LYS A 72 -10.77 38.87 0.25
N ASN A 73 -9.90 37.99 -0.27
CA ASN A 73 -10.19 37.19 -1.48
C ASN A 73 -10.38 35.69 -1.21
N LEU A 74 -11.08 35.36 -0.10
CA LEU A 74 -11.38 33.94 0.24
C LEU A 74 -12.12 33.21 -0.89
N LYS A 75 -12.98 33.90 -1.64
CA LYS A 75 -13.69 33.34 -2.80
C LYS A 75 -12.72 32.86 -3.89
N ASP A 76 -11.73 33.71 -4.24
CA ASP A 76 -10.75 33.39 -5.27
C ASP A 76 -9.83 32.23 -4.82
N LEU A 77 -9.47 32.22 -3.53
CA LEU A 77 -8.71 31.12 -2.93
C LEU A 77 -9.47 29.78 -3.02
N ALA A 78 -10.75 29.78 -2.65
CA ALA A 78 -11.58 28.58 -2.77
C ALA A 78 -11.73 28.11 -4.24
N PHE A 79 -11.76 29.04 -5.17
CA PHE A 79 -11.81 28.73 -6.60
C PHE A 79 -10.51 28.07 -7.09
N ILE A 80 -9.35 28.55 -6.62
CA ILE A 80 -8.04 27.95 -6.89
C ILE A 80 -7.98 26.53 -6.32
N TYR A 81 -8.41 26.32 -5.06
CA TYR A 81 -8.44 25.01 -4.43
C TYR A 81 -9.34 24.02 -5.19
N ASN A 82 -10.51 24.46 -5.63
CA ASN A 82 -11.38 23.63 -6.46
C ASN A 82 -10.71 23.24 -7.81
N ASN A 83 -9.90 24.11 -8.41
CA ASN A 83 -9.17 23.80 -9.63
C ASN A 83 -7.97 22.86 -9.37
N LYS A 84 -7.21 23.07 -8.26
CA LYS A 84 -6.14 22.14 -7.86
C LYS A 84 -6.69 20.73 -7.62
N SER A 85 -7.82 20.60 -6.94
CA SER A 85 -8.45 19.29 -6.66
C SER A 85 -8.70 18.49 -7.93
N ARG A 86 -9.11 19.16 -9.02
CA ARG A 86 -9.35 18.48 -10.31
C ARG A 86 -8.09 17.85 -10.87
N ILE A 87 -6.93 18.50 -10.73
CA ILE A 87 -5.65 17.92 -11.19
C ILE A 87 -5.28 16.72 -10.34
N TYR A 88 -5.43 16.82 -9.02
CA TYR A 88 -5.18 15.67 -8.14
C TYR A 88 -6.15 14.52 -8.39
N THR A 89 -7.40 14.80 -8.76
CA THR A 89 -8.36 13.77 -9.23
C THR A 89 -7.86 13.09 -10.49
N PHE A 90 -7.41 13.84 -11.50
CA PHE A 90 -6.82 13.25 -12.73
C PHE A 90 -5.58 12.41 -12.44
N ARG A 91 -4.79 12.79 -11.44
CA ARG A 91 -3.61 12.03 -10.99
C ARG A 91 -3.95 10.85 -10.08
N ARG A 92 -5.23 10.60 -9.80
CA ARG A 92 -5.72 9.59 -8.83
C ARG A 92 -5.22 9.78 -7.40
N SER A 93 -4.75 10.97 -7.04
CA SER A 93 -4.41 11.36 -5.66
C SER A 93 -5.66 11.88 -4.95
N TYR A 94 -6.59 10.96 -4.66
CA TYR A 94 -7.95 11.32 -4.24
C TYR A 94 -8.00 11.94 -2.84
N SER A 95 -7.18 11.47 -1.89
CA SER A 95 -7.11 12.06 -0.54
C SER A 95 -6.73 13.54 -0.59
N THR A 96 -5.70 13.89 -1.35
CA THR A 96 -5.29 15.28 -1.57
C THR A 96 -6.39 16.10 -2.27
N ALA A 97 -7.04 15.50 -3.27
CA ALA A 97 -8.13 16.17 -3.98
C ALA A 97 -9.31 16.50 -3.06
N ILE A 98 -9.69 15.57 -2.18
CA ILE A 98 -10.76 15.76 -1.18
C ILE A 98 -10.39 16.89 -0.21
N GLU A 99 -9.17 16.92 0.32
CA GLU A 99 -8.71 17.98 1.23
C GLU A 99 -8.90 19.38 0.61
N PHE A 100 -8.47 19.58 -0.63
CA PHE A 100 -8.64 20.83 -1.33
C PHE A 100 -10.12 21.20 -1.54
N LEU A 101 -10.96 20.22 -1.92
CA LEU A 101 -12.40 20.47 -2.10
C LEU A 101 -13.13 20.78 -0.81
N GLU A 102 -12.85 20.03 0.26
CA GLU A 102 -13.46 20.29 1.55
C GLU A 102 -13.07 21.69 2.07
N LYS A 103 -11.80 22.09 1.90
CA LYS A 103 -11.38 23.45 2.22
C LYS A 103 -12.12 24.49 1.41
N ALA A 104 -12.26 24.27 0.09
CA ALA A 104 -13.02 25.16 -0.79
C ALA A 104 -14.51 25.26 -0.38
N ILE A 105 -15.14 24.11 -0.07
CA ILE A 105 -16.55 24.06 0.36
C ILE A 105 -16.74 24.82 1.67
N ARG A 106 -15.88 24.62 2.68
CA ARG A 106 -15.95 25.35 3.95
C ARG A 106 -15.86 26.87 3.74
N ILE A 107 -14.94 27.30 2.87
CA ILE A 107 -14.82 28.72 2.52
C ILE A 107 -16.10 29.21 1.85
N TYR A 108 -16.63 28.53 0.83
CA TYR A 108 -17.87 28.96 0.15
C TYR A 108 -19.06 29.02 1.11
N GLN A 109 -19.16 28.08 2.07
CA GLN A 109 -20.23 28.08 3.08
C GLN A 109 -20.10 29.22 4.10
N SER A 110 -18.89 29.73 4.34
CA SER A 110 -18.66 30.89 5.25
C SER A 110 -18.95 32.25 4.58
N LEU A 111 -19.14 32.27 3.27
CA LEU A 111 -19.46 33.48 2.51
C LEU A 111 -20.99 33.69 2.38
N GLU A 112 -21.41 34.89 1.95
CA GLU A 112 -22.83 35.19 1.75
C GLU A 112 -23.44 34.30 0.64
N ILE A 113 -24.32 33.37 1.02
CA ILE A 113 -24.91 32.32 0.18
C ILE A 113 -25.87 32.88 -0.91
N HIS A 114 -26.20 34.18 -0.90
CA HIS A 114 -27.10 34.79 -1.88
C HIS A 114 -26.41 35.17 -3.21
N ASP A 115 -25.09 35.16 -3.28
CA ASP A 115 -24.35 35.41 -4.53
C ASP A 115 -24.47 34.20 -5.47
N SER A 116 -25.11 34.34 -6.62
CA SER A 116 -25.26 33.31 -7.65
C SER A 116 -23.91 32.69 -8.09
N SER A 117 -22.83 33.48 -8.04
CA SER A 117 -21.49 33.05 -8.39
C SER A 117 -20.89 32.14 -7.30
N ILE A 118 -21.16 32.39 -6.00
CA ILE A 118 -20.75 31.53 -4.88
C ILE A 118 -21.55 30.22 -4.95
N LEU A 119 -22.87 30.30 -5.16
CA LEU A 119 -23.72 29.11 -5.31
C LEU A 119 -23.27 28.22 -6.49
N HIS A 120 -22.88 28.85 -7.62
CA HIS A 120 -22.33 28.11 -8.76
C HIS A 120 -21.01 27.41 -8.39
N SER A 121 -20.08 28.10 -7.74
CA SER A 121 -18.80 27.53 -7.31
C SER A 121 -18.98 26.40 -6.30
N LEU A 122 -19.87 26.56 -5.31
CA LEU A 122 -20.22 25.53 -4.33
C LEU A 122 -20.85 24.31 -5.00
N SER A 123 -21.79 24.53 -5.96
CA SER A 123 -22.40 23.43 -6.70
C SER A 123 -21.36 22.65 -7.54
N THR A 124 -20.35 23.36 -8.09
CA THR A 124 -19.24 22.74 -8.83
C THR A 124 -18.30 21.97 -7.90
N ALA A 125 -18.06 22.47 -6.68
CA ALA A 125 -17.26 21.75 -5.71
C ALA A 125 -17.94 20.43 -5.28
N TYR A 126 -19.26 20.42 -5.06
CA TYR A 126 -20.01 19.19 -4.83
C TYR A 126 -20.00 18.24 -6.04
N LEU A 127 -20.08 18.76 -7.27
CA LEU A 127 -19.93 17.96 -8.48
C LEU A 127 -18.56 17.25 -8.50
N ASN A 128 -17.48 18.00 -8.26
CA ASN A 128 -16.13 17.46 -8.27
C ASN A 128 -15.92 16.43 -7.13
N LEU A 129 -16.49 16.66 -5.94
CA LEU A 129 -16.45 15.71 -4.84
C LEU A 129 -17.21 14.41 -5.20
N GLY A 130 -18.38 14.53 -5.85
CA GLY A 130 -19.12 13.39 -6.37
C GLY A 130 -18.33 12.58 -7.43
N ILE A 131 -17.57 13.27 -8.29
CA ILE A 131 -16.68 12.61 -9.26
C ILE A 131 -15.58 11.82 -8.53
N ILE A 132 -14.96 12.38 -7.50
CA ILE A 132 -13.92 11.70 -6.73
C ILE A 132 -14.46 10.44 -6.07
N TYR A 133 -15.59 10.51 -5.38
CA TYR A 133 -16.22 9.34 -4.77
C TYR A 133 -16.63 8.28 -5.79
N TYR A 134 -17.07 8.68 -6.99
CA TYR A 134 -17.32 7.75 -8.10
C TYR A 134 -16.05 7.01 -8.51
N GLU A 135 -14.93 7.72 -8.69
CA GLU A 135 -13.64 7.11 -9.04
C GLU A 135 -13.11 6.18 -7.92
N MET A 136 -13.41 6.50 -6.66
CA MET A 136 -13.12 5.64 -5.50
C MET A 136 -14.09 4.47 -5.33
N ARG A 137 -15.09 4.33 -6.21
CA ARG A 137 -16.17 3.34 -6.16
C ARG A 137 -17.10 3.45 -4.94
N ASP A 138 -17.05 4.56 -4.21
CA ASP A 138 -18.06 4.91 -3.21
C ASP A 138 -19.26 5.60 -3.88
N TYR A 139 -20.10 4.78 -4.53
CA TYR A 139 -21.22 5.26 -5.29
C TYR A 139 -22.30 5.92 -4.43
N SER A 140 -22.40 5.56 -3.16
CA SER A 140 -23.33 6.18 -2.20
C SER A 140 -22.96 7.65 -1.95
N SER A 141 -21.72 7.90 -1.56
CA SER A 141 -21.21 9.25 -1.34
C SER A 141 -21.17 10.07 -2.65
N ALA A 142 -20.91 9.40 -3.79
CA ALA A 142 -20.97 10.03 -5.09
C ALA A 142 -22.39 10.56 -5.41
N LEU A 143 -23.43 9.73 -5.27
CA LEU A 143 -24.82 10.13 -5.49
C LEU A 143 -25.24 11.28 -4.57
N GLU A 144 -24.91 11.19 -3.27
CA GLU A 144 -25.23 12.24 -2.29
C GLU A 144 -24.69 13.62 -2.75
N ASN A 145 -23.41 13.68 -3.13
CA ASN A 145 -22.77 14.94 -3.54
C ASN A 145 -23.25 15.42 -4.92
N LEU A 146 -23.45 14.52 -5.88
CA LEU A 146 -24.01 14.86 -7.20
C LEU A 146 -25.44 15.39 -7.10
N GLU A 147 -26.27 14.83 -6.21
CA GLU A 147 -27.61 15.32 -5.97
C GLU A 147 -27.63 16.69 -5.28
N LYS A 148 -26.69 16.95 -4.32
CA LYS A 148 -26.48 18.29 -3.75
C LYS A 148 -26.15 19.30 -4.86
N SER A 149 -25.24 18.95 -5.75
CA SER A 149 -24.90 19.77 -6.92
C SER A 149 -26.10 20.01 -7.82
N ALA A 150 -26.84 18.97 -8.18
CA ALA A 150 -28.02 19.06 -9.03
C ALA A 150 -29.11 19.94 -8.43
N ARG A 151 -29.42 19.76 -7.14
CA ARG A 151 -30.41 20.59 -6.42
C ARG A 151 -30.02 22.07 -6.43
N LEU A 152 -28.78 22.42 -6.13
CA LEU A 152 -28.30 23.80 -6.18
C LEU A 152 -28.40 24.40 -7.57
N LYS A 153 -28.01 23.66 -8.62
CA LYS A 153 -28.03 24.15 -9.98
C LYS A 153 -29.45 24.33 -10.53
N LEU A 154 -30.35 23.39 -10.28
CA LEU A 154 -31.73 23.45 -10.75
C LEU A 154 -32.53 24.53 -10.02
N ASN A 155 -32.45 24.63 -8.68
CA ASN A 155 -33.21 25.60 -7.90
C ASN A 155 -32.82 27.05 -8.17
N ASN A 156 -31.56 27.27 -8.55
CA ASN A 156 -31.03 28.63 -8.80
C ASN A 156 -30.74 28.90 -10.29
N SER A 157 -31.20 28.04 -11.21
CA SER A 157 -30.96 28.15 -12.65
C SER A 157 -29.48 28.37 -13.02
N LEU A 158 -28.57 27.68 -12.33
CA LEU A 158 -27.13 27.82 -12.53
C LEU A 158 -26.64 27.06 -13.78
N PRO A 159 -25.53 27.50 -14.39
CA PRO A 159 -24.97 26.85 -15.58
C PRO A 159 -24.36 25.47 -15.27
N GLU A 160 -23.99 24.75 -16.33
CA GLU A 160 -23.27 23.47 -16.31
C GLU A 160 -24.05 22.31 -15.61
N THR A 161 -25.38 22.34 -15.67
CA THR A 161 -26.25 21.27 -15.16
C THR A 161 -26.04 19.97 -15.96
N GLU A 162 -25.67 20.09 -17.23
CA GLU A 162 -25.34 18.95 -18.09
C GLU A 162 -24.22 18.07 -17.58
N LEU A 163 -23.18 18.66 -16.98
CA LEU A 163 -22.07 17.89 -16.37
C LEU A 163 -22.50 17.12 -15.13
N THR A 164 -23.41 17.69 -14.33
CA THR A 164 -23.96 17.00 -13.19
C THR A 164 -24.84 15.82 -13.63
N PHE A 165 -25.63 15.99 -14.69
CA PHE A 165 -26.42 14.90 -15.26
C PHE A 165 -25.55 13.77 -15.80
N LEU A 166 -24.43 14.10 -16.49
CA LEU A 166 -23.47 13.12 -16.95
C LEU A 166 -22.94 12.24 -15.81
N ASN A 167 -22.51 12.88 -14.71
CA ASN A 167 -21.93 12.12 -13.59
C ASN A 167 -23.01 11.36 -12.79
N LEU A 168 -24.22 11.86 -12.70
CA LEU A 168 -25.36 11.07 -12.18
C LEU A 168 -25.63 9.84 -13.06
N ALA A 169 -25.61 10.00 -14.41
CA ALA A 169 -25.78 8.88 -15.32
C ALA A 169 -24.73 7.79 -15.11
N LYS A 170 -23.45 8.18 -15.05
CA LYS A 170 -22.32 7.26 -14.74
C LYS A 170 -22.55 6.51 -13.45
N THR A 171 -22.92 7.23 -12.39
CA THR A 171 -23.07 6.63 -11.06
C THR A 171 -24.28 5.69 -11.00
N TYR A 172 -25.41 6.06 -11.62
CA TYR A 172 -26.56 5.16 -11.73
C TYR A 172 -26.27 3.91 -12.56
N ALA A 173 -25.42 4.00 -13.58
CA ALA A 173 -24.97 2.85 -14.36
C ALA A 173 -24.20 1.82 -13.49
N GLN A 174 -23.40 2.30 -12.53
CA GLN A 174 -22.65 1.43 -11.60
C GLN A 174 -23.50 0.88 -10.45
N THR A 175 -24.70 1.42 -10.23
CA THR A 175 -25.63 0.96 -9.18
C THR A 175 -26.84 0.21 -9.77
N ASP A 176 -26.66 -0.45 -10.90
CA ASP A 176 -27.67 -1.23 -11.64
C ASP A 176 -29.00 -0.48 -11.93
N SER A 177 -28.96 0.85 -11.86
CA SER A 177 -30.13 1.69 -12.16
C SER A 177 -30.14 2.12 -13.64
N LEU A 178 -30.04 1.17 -14.56
CA LEU A 178 -29.77 1.34 -15.99
C LEU A 178 -30.76 2.32 -16.68
N ASN A 179 -32.05 2.23 -16.36
CA ASN A 179 -33.06 3.16 -16.91
C ASN A 179 -32.81 4.62 -16.51
N LYS A 180 -32.38 4.85 -15.24
CA LYS A 180 -32.02 6.21 -14.80
C LYS A 180 -30.74 6.67 -15.47
N ALA A 181 -29.76 5.79 -15.61
CA ALA A 181 -28.52 6.10 -16.30
C ALA A 181 -28.79 6.61 -17.73
N GLU A 182 -29.54 5.87 -18.53
CA GLU A 182 -29.87 6.25 -19.91
C GLU A 182 -30.66 7.55 -19.98
N GLN A 183 -31.62 7.76 -19.08
CA GLN A 183 -32.36 9.02 -18.98
C GLN A 183 -31.43 10.20 -18.69
N TYR A 184 -30.48 10.09 -17.79
CA TYR A 184 -29.56 11.16 -17.45
C TYR A 184 -28.52 11.40 -18.54
N PHE A 185 -28.02 10.38 -19.26
CA PHE A 185 -27.19 10.53 -20.45
C PHE A 185 -27.94 11.33 -21.52
N THR A 186 -29.19 10.95 -21.83
CA THR A 186 -30.04 11.65 -22.79
C THR A 186 -30.32 13.12 -22.38
N ARG A 187 -30.58 13.37 -21.09
CA ARG A 187 -30.74 14.73 -20.56
C ARG A 187 -29.50 15.58 -20.74
N SER A 188 -28.32 15.00 -20.46
CA SER A 188 -27.02 15.68 -20.65
C SER A 188 -26.82 16.06 -22.13
N LEU A 189 -26.94 15.10 -23.05
CA LEU A 189 -26.83 15.30 -24.50
C LEU A 189 -27.80 16.39 -25.02
N ASN A 190 -29.07 16.28 -24.65
CA ASN A 190 -30.11 17.24 -25.11
C ASN A 190 -29.86 18.63 -24.55
N THR A 191 -29.39 18.76 -23.33
CA THR A 191 -29.08 20.06 -22.72
C THR A 191 -27.92 20.74 -23.44
N ILE A 192 -26.88 20.01 -23.79
CA ILE A 192 -25.71 20.54 -24.52
C ILE A 192 -26.14 20.93 -25.95
N ASN A 193 -26.78 20.01 -26.68
CA ASN A 193 -27.19 20.23 -28.06
C ASN A 193 -28.11 21.45 -28.20
N LYS A 194 -29.08 21.61 -27.27
CA LYS A 194 -29.99 22.77 -27.29
C LYS A 194 -29.27 24.08 -27.01
N LYS A 195 -28.24 24.08 -26.19
CA LYS A 195 -27.56 25.30 -25.73
C LYS A 195 -26.40 25.72 -26.62
N PHE A 196 -25.65 24.77 -27.15
CA PHE A 196 -24.36 25.01 -27.82
C PHE A 196 -24.27 24.40 -29.24
N GLY A 197 -25.20 23.53 -29.65
CA GLY A 197 -25.16 22.82 -30.93
C GLY A 197 -24.37 21.48 -30.86
N GLY A 198 -24.44 20.71 -31.96
CA GLY A 198 -23.95 19.34 -32.04
C GLY A 198 -22.43 19.15 -32.09
N ASP A 199 -21.67 20.24 -32.29
CA ASP A 199 -20.21 20.21 -32.41
C ASP A 199 -19.49 20.78 -31.18
N TYR A 200 -20.18 20.96 -30.06
CA TYR A 200 -19.59 21.55 -28.87
C TYR A 200 -18.64 20.57 -28.16
N TYR A 201 -17.44 21.01 -27.84
CA TYR A 201 -16.34 20.14 -27.31
C TYR A 201 -16.73 19.27 -26.11
N ARG A 202 -17.66 19.74 -25.25
CA ARG A 202 -18.12 18.94 -24.09
C ARG A 202 -18.99 17.74 -24.47
N LEU A 203 -19.53 17.69 -25.68
CA LEU A 203 -20.25 16.50 -26.17
C LEU A 203 -19.35 15.30 -26.24
N ALA A 204 -18.03 15.47 -26.46
CA ALA A 204 -17.08 14.38 -26.46
C ALA A 204 -17.04 13.67 -25.10
N GLU A 205 -17.04 14.44 -24.00
CA GLU A 205 -17.05 13.87 -22.63
C GLU A 205 -18.32 13.01 -22.42
N VAL A 206 -19.47 13.45 -22.88
CA VAL A 206 -20.73 12.69 -22.77
C VAL A 206 -20.70 11.44 -23.64
N TYR A 207 -20.22 11.55 -24.89
CA TYR A 207 -20.13 10.41 -25.80
C TYR A 207 -19.13 9.37 -25.33
N PHE A 208 -18.03 9.73 -24.63
CA PHE A 208 -17.15 8.76 -23.99
C PHE A 208 -17.88 7.89 -22.97
N ASP A 209 -18.50 8.54 -22.00
CA ASP A 209 -19.13 7.82 -20.89
C ASP A 209 -20.40 7.08 -21.34
N TYR A 210 -21.15 7.65 -22.29
CA TYR A 210 -22.32 6.99 -22.87
C TYR A 210 -21.92 5.78 -23.71
N GLY A 211 -20.82 5.86 -24.48
CA GLY A 211 -20.28 4.72 -25.22
C GLY A 211 -19.82 3.59 -24.28
N LEU A 212 -19.18 3.92 -23.15
CA LEU A 212 -18.82 2.93 -22.13
C LEU A 212 -20.06 2.23 -21.56
N PHE A 213 -21.12 2.99 -21.25
CA PHE A 213 -22.41 2.44 -20.81
C PHE A 213 -23.03 1.53 -21.84
N LEU A 214 -23.11 1.95 -23.11
CA LEU A 214 -23.64 1.16 -24.21
C LEU A 214 -22.88 -0.16 -24.40
N ARG A 215 -21.55 -0.13 -24.28
CA ARG A 215 -20.71 -1.34 -24.34
C ARG A 215 -20.98 -2.30 -23.17
N SER A 216 -21.16 -1.79 -21.96
CA SER A 216 -21.51 -2.63 -20.79
C SER A 216 -22.87 -3.32 -20.97
N GLU A 217 -23.80 -2.67 -21.69
CA GLU A 217 -25.10 -3.23 -22.08
C GLU A 217 -25.04 -4.10 -23.37
N ARG A 218 -23.81 -4.43 -23.85
CA ARG A 218 -23.58 -5.19 -25.07
C ARG A 218 -24.14 -4.55 -26.37
N ARG A 219 -24.42 -3.26 -26.35
CA ARG A 219 -24.86 -2.45 -27.50
C ARG A 219 -23.66 -1.94 -28.29
N ASN A 220 -22.82 -2.88 -28.76
CA ASN A 220 -21.47 -2.60 -29.31
C ASN A 220 -21.48 -1.66 -30.51
N ALA A 221 -22.46 -1.76 -31.43
CA ALA A 221 -22.54 -0.88 -32.61
C ALA A 221 -22.80 0.59 -32.22
N GLU A 222 -23.69 0.82 -31.26
CA GLU A 222 -23.99 2.14 -30.72
C GLU A 222 -22.83 2.72 -29.89
N ALA A 223 -22.11 1.88 -29.17
CA ALA A 223 -20.89 2.27 -28.44
C ALA A 223 -19.82 2.78 -29.43
N LEU A 224 -19.56 2.03 -30.49
CA LEU A 224 -18.60 2.39 -31.52
C LEU A 224 -18.99 3.73 -32.22
N GLU A 225 -20.30 3.96 -32.51
CA GLU A 225 -20.77 5.21 -33.02
C GLU A 225 -20.54 6.38 -32.06
N ALA A 226 -20.84 6.18 -30.77
CA ALA A 226 -20.65 7.21 -29.75
C ALA A 226 -19.15 7.58 -29.61
N HIS A 227 -18.25 6.60 -29.51
CA HIS A 227 -16.82 6.85 -29.41
C HIS A 227 -16.25 7.48 -30.71
N SER A 228 -16.78 7.13 -31.90
CA SER A 228 -16.39 7.77 -33.17
C SER A 228 -16.80 9.23 -33.20
N LYS A 229 -17.99 9.58 -32.71
CA LYS A 229 -18.44 10.99 -32.59
C LYS A 229 -17.53 11.75 -31.62
N ALA A 230 -17.19 11.15 -30.47
CA ALA A 230 -16.26 11.75 -29.49
C ALA A 230 -14.91 12.05 -30.16
N LEU A 231 -14.34 11.09 -30.88
CA LEU A 231 -13.07 11.26 -31.59
C LEU A 231 -13.13 12.39 -32.61
N SER A 232 -14.19 12.48 -33.43
CA SER A 232 -14.35 13.55 -34.43
C SER A 232 -14.34 14.93 -33.79
N ILE A 233 -15.05 15.10 -32.67
CA ILE A 233 -15.07 16.34 -31.89
C ILE A 233 -13.69 16.65 -31.34
N CYS A 234 -13.03 15.66 -30.69
CA CYS A 234 -11.72 15.86 -30.10
C CYS A 234 -10.64 16.23 -31.12
N LEU A 235 -10.58 15.57 -32.25
CA LEU A 235 -9.63 15.89 -33.32
C LEU A 235 -9.79 17.32 -33.84
N LYS A 236 -11.06 17.78 -33.98
CA LYS A 236 -11.39 19.14 -34.44
C LYS A 236 -10.90 20.20 -33.44
N ASP A 237 -11.12 19.99 -32.15
CA ASP A 237 -10.91 21.01 -31.12
C ASP A 237 -9.51 21.00 -30.51
N TYR A 238 -8.86 19.83 -30.45
CA TYR A 238 -7.59 19.63 -29.74
C TYR A 238 -6.41 19.24 -30.64
N GLY A 239 -6.65 18.83 -31.90
CA GLY A 239 -5.62 18.28 -32.77
C GLY A 239 -5.21 16.87 -32.39
N GLU A 240 -4.16 16.35 -33.05
CA GLU A 240 -3.75 14.93 -32.90
C GLU A 240 -3.05 14.59 -31.59
N LYS A 241 -2.31 15.55 -31.02
CA LYS A 241 -1.51 15.37 -29.79
C LYS A 241 -2.27 15.93 -28.58
N HIS A 242 -3.21 15.15 -28.06
CA HIS A 242 -3.97 15.57 -26.88
C HIS A 242 -4.51 14.36 -26.07
N THR A 243 -4.63 14.51 -24.76
CA THR A 243 -5.10 13.44 -23.85
C THR A 243 -6.52 12.98 -24.17
N PHE A 244 -7.43 13.86 -24.61
CA PHE A 244 -8.79 13.47 -25.00
C PHE A 244 -8.83 12.72 -26.34
N VAL A 245 -7.94 13.04 -27.27
CA VAL A 245 -7.78 12.30 -28.53
C VAL A 245 -7.22 10.90 -28.24
N ALA A 246 -6.21 10.80 -27.33
CA ALA A 246 -5.70 9.52 -26.85
C ALA A 246 -6.82 8.67 -26.22
N LEU A 247 -7.64 9.28 -25.36
CA LEU A 247 -8.78 8.60 -24.72
C LEU A 247 -9.79 8.08 -25.75
N SER A 248 -10.09 8.88 -26.80
CA SER A 248 -11.00 8.49 -27.89
C SER A 248 -10.47 7.26 -28.63
N TRP A 249 -9.19 7.29 -29.02
CA TRP A 249 -8.53 6.16 -29.67
C TRP A 249 -8.53 4.92 -28.80
N LYS A 250 -8.28 5.09 -27.49
CA LYS A 250 -8.31 3.97 -26.54
C LYS A 250 -9.69 3.33 -26.46
N HIS A 251 -10.76 4.12 -26.35
CA HIS A 251 -12.12 3.58 -26.29
C HIS A 251 -12.53 2.84 -27.55
N LEU A 252 -12.14 3.33 -28.74
CA LEU A 252 -12.32 2.58 -29.97
C LEU A 252 -11.53 1.27 -29.95
N GLY A 253 -10.28 1.28 -29.48
CA GLY A 253 -9.51 0.06 -29.27
C GLY A 253 -10.21 -0.93 -28.34
N ASP A 254 -10.76 -0.44 -27.22
CA ASP A 254 -11.54 -1.27 -26.29
C ASP A 254 -12.81 -1.86 -26.92
N ASP A 255 -13.48 -1.12 -27.84
CA ASP A 255 -14.67 -1.61 -28.56
C ASP A 255 -14.32 -2.74 -29.52
N TYR A 256 -13.20 -2.63 -30.25
CA TYR A 256 -12.71 -3.71 -31.12
C TYR A 256 -12.17 -4.91 -30.32
N LEU A 257 -11.51 -4.65 -29.19
CA LEU A 257 -11.08 -5.71 -28.25
C LEU A 257 -12.28 -6.54 -27.76
N ALA A 258 -13.38 -5.88 -27.41
CA ALA A 258 -14.62 -6.54 -26.97
C ALA A 258 -15.30 -7.37 -28.08
N GLN A 259 -14.98 -7.08 -29.33
CA GLN A 259 -15.43 -7.85 -30.50
C GLN A 259 -14.43 -8.92 -30.94
N ALA A 260 -13.35 -9.12 -30.17
CA ALA A 260 -12.24 -10.01 -30.46
C ALA A 260 -11.46 -9.66 -31.77
N ASP A 261 -11.60 -8.43 -32.28
CA ASP A 261 -10.73 -7.93 -33.35
C ASP A 261 -9.47 -7.30 -32.76
N TYR A 262 -8.54 -8.17 -32.37
CA TYR A 262 -7.32 -7.75 -31.67
C TYR A 262 -6.36 -6.96 -32.55
N ALA A 263 -6.31 -7.25 -33.83
CA ALA A 263 -5.45 -6.55 -34.78
C ALA A 263 -5.86 -5.06 -34.91
N THR A 264 -7.15 -4.79 -35.16
CA THR A 264 -7.68 -3.44 -35.20
C THR A 264 -7.58 -2.73 -33.85
N ALA A 265 -7.84 -3.44 -32.74
CA ALA A 265 -7.67 -2.88 -31.39
C ALA A 265 -6.23 -2.38 -31.16
N LEU A 266 -5.21 -3.15 -31.57
CA LEU A 266 -3.79 -2.78 -31.45
C LEU A 266 -3.44 -1.53 -32.25
N GLU A 267 -4.00 -1.36 -33.47
CA GLU A 267 -3.81 -0.14 -34.25
C GLU A 267 -4.36 1.11 -33.52
N TYR A 268 -5.53 0.98 -32.93
CA TYR A 268 -6.15 2.07 -32.16
C TYR A 268 -5.38 2.38 -30.88
N TYR A 269 -4.91 1.38 -30.13
CA TYR A 269 -4.04 1.62 -28.97
C TYR A 269 -2.72 2.27 -29.37
N GLN A 270 -2.14 1.90 -30.52
CA GLN A 270 -0.95 2.57 -31.03
C GLN A 270 -1.19 4.05 -31.34
N ARG A 271 -2.30 4.39 -31.99
CA ARG A 271 -2.71 5.79 -32.22
C ARG A 271 -2.94 6.53 -30.91
N SER A 272 -3.51 5.86 -29.91
CA SER A 272 -3.67 6.43 -28.58
C SER A 272 -2.32 6.75 -27.91
N LEU A 273 -1.33 5.85 -27.99
CA LEU A 273 0.03 6.10 -27.50
C LEU A 273 0.69 7.27 -28.24
N ILE A 274 0.52 7.36 -29.55
CA ILE A 274 1.01 8.49 -30.35
C ILE A 274 0.37 9.80 -29.89
N ALA A 275 -0.91 9.81 -29.57
CA ALA A 275 -1.61 11.01 -29.14
C ALA A 275 -1.23 11.48 -27.72
N VAL A 276 -0.84 10.58 -26.82
CA VAL A 276 -0.51 10.91 -25.41
C VAL A 276 0.96 11.22 -25.18
N VAL A 277 1.88 10.76 -26.05
CA VAL A 277 3.33 10.97 -25.91
C VAL A 277 3.85 11.92 -26.97
N ASN A 278 4.48 13.02 -26.53
CA ASN A 278 4.87 14.12 -27.43
C ASN A 278 5.84 13.67 -28.54
N ASP A 279 6.90 12.96 -28.19
CA ASP A 279 8.02 12.62 -29.07
C ASP A 279 7.87 11.22 -29.68
N PHE A 280 6.66 10.67 -29.66
CA PHE A 280 6.37 9.36 -30.21
C PHE A 280 5.40 9.43 -31.40
N SER A 281 5.82 8.86 -32.56
CA SER A 281 5.03 8.88 -33.80
C SER A 281 5.07 7.56 -34.57
N ASN A 282 5.66 6.49 -34.00
CA ASN A 282 5.79 5.20 -34.69
C ASN A 282 4.46 4.44 -34.71
N ASN A 283 3.99 4.08 -35.92
CA ASN A 283 2.74 3.34 -36.12
C ASN A 283 2.87 1.81 -35.98
N ASP A 284 4.09 1.26 -35.83
CA ASP A 284 4.27 -0.17 -35.60
C ASP A 284 3.67 -0.59 -34.25
N ILE A 285 2.69 -1.50 -34.27
CA ILE A 285 1.99 -2.01 -33.09
C ILE A 285 2.95 -2.65 -32.06
N TYR A 286 4.13 -3.06 -32.48
CA TYR A 286 5.18 -3.61 -31.59
C TYR A 286 6.09 -2.55 -30.99
N SER A 287 5.97 -1.28 -31.37
CA SER A 287 6.78 -0.19 -30.82
C SER A 287 6.12 0.45 -29.62
N ASN A 288 6.91 0.79 -28.61
CA ASN A 288 6.47 1.49 -27.41
C ASN A 288 7.18 2.86 -27.26
N PRO A 289 6.53 3.86 -26.67
CA PRO A 289 7.16 5.15 -26.37
C PRO A 289 8.10 5.07 -25.17
N SER A 290 8.94 6.11 -25.00
CA SER A 290 9.56 6.39 -23.70
C SER A 290 8.51 6.93 -22.72
N VAL A 291 8.59 6.55 -21.46
CA VAL A 291 7.68 7.02 -20.42
C VAL A 291 7.98 8.46 -19.96
N ASP A 292 9.17 8.98 -20.27
CA ASP A 292 9.64 10.30 -19.77
C ASP A 292 9.04 11.50 -20.52
N SER A 293 8.42 11.27 -21.69
CA SER A 293 7.85 12.32 -22.54
C SER A 293 6.32 12.31 -22.60
N SER A 294 5.66 11.74 -21.61
CA SER A 294 4.20 11.65 -21.55
C SER A 294 3.55 13.01 -21.24
N LEU A 295 2.39 13.26 -21.85
CA LEU A 295 1.54 14.42 -21.54
C LEU A 295 0.83 14.21 -20.19
N PHE A 296 0.46 12.95 -19.90
CA PHE A 296 -0.23 12.58 -18.68
C PHE A 296 -0.02 11.08 -18.35
N ASP A 297 0.69 10.82 -17.27
CA ASP A 297 1.17 9.48 -16.92
C ASP A 297 0.07 8.42 -16.74
N ILE A 298 -1.04 8.76 -16.07
CA ILE A 298 -2.15 7.82 -15.86
C ILE A 298 -2.80 7.41 -17.20
N ARG A 299 -2.90 8.32 -18.15
CA ARG A 299 -3.44 7.99 -19.51
C ARG A 299 -2.49 7.09 -20.28
N LEU A 300 -1.20 7.34 -20.15
CA LEU A 300 -0.18 6.46 -20.72
C LEU A 300 -0.23 5.06 -20.07
N LEU A 301 -0.35 5.00 -18.71
CA LEU A 301 -0.50 3.76 -17.97
C LEU A 301 -1.69 2.94 -18.48
N ASP A 302 -2.88 3.53 -18.54
CA ASP A 302 -4.10 2.84 -18.97
C ASP A 302 -3.98 2.32 -20.43
N ASN A 303 -3.30 3.07 -21.32
CA ASN A 303 -3.04 2.66 -22.70
C ASN A 303 -2.05 1.48 -22.79
N LEU A 304 -0.94 1.53 -22.06
CA LEU A 304 0.05 0.46 -22.03
C LEU A 304 -0.57 -0.86 -21.51
N LYS A 305 -1.39 -0.79 -20.47
CA LYS A 305 -2.14 -1.95 -19.94
C LYS A 305 -3.07 -2.56 -21.00
N SER A 306 -3.87 -1.72 -21.67
CA SER A 306 -4.80 -2.18 -22.72
C SER A 306 -4.05 -2.78 -23.91
N LYS A 307 -2.96 -2.14 -24.36
CA LYS A 307 -2.14 -2.64 -25.44
C LYS A 307 -1.46 -3.98 -25.09
N ALA A 308 -0.89 -4.11 -23.89
CA ALA A 308 -0.28 -5.35 -23.44
C ALA A 308 -1.31 -6.49 -23.44
N ARG A 309 -2.53 -6.23 -22.95
CA ARG A 309 -3.62 -7.22 -22.96
C ARG A 309 -4.01 -7.61 -24.37
N ALA A 310 -4.14 -6.66 -25.29
CA ALA A 310 -4.45 -6.94 -26.69
C ALA A 310 -3.34 -7.73 -27.38
N LEU A 311 -2.06 -7.44 -27.10
CA LEU A 311 -0.93 -8.22 -27.60
C LEU A 311 -0.96 -9.68 -27.10
N GLU A 312 -1.26 -9.91 -25.83
CA GLU A 312 -1.40 -11.26 -25.26
C GLU A 312 -2.52 -12.04 -25.96
N LEU A 313 -3.70 -11.44 -26.10
CA LEU A 313 -4.84 -12.08 -26.78
C LEU A 313 -4.56 -12.31 -28.26
N PHE A 314 -3.95 -11.34 -28.95
CA PHE A 314 -3.53 -11.48 -30.35
C PHE A 314 -2.52 -12.61 -30.54
N ALA A 315 -1.55 -12.77 -29.59
CA ALA A 315 -0.59 -13.86 -29.61
C ALA A 315 -1.25 -15.24 -29.48
N ASN A 316 -2.34 -15.33 -28.70
CA ASN A 316 -3.05 -16.60 -28.50
C ASN A 316 -3.78 -17.08 -29.77
N GLU A 317 -4.12 -16.20 -30.68
CA GLU A 317 -4.68 -16.54 -31.99
C GLU A 317 -3.62 -16.95 -33.03
N GLN A 318 -2.32 -16.68 -32.77
CA GLN A 318 -1.27 -16.97 -33.75
C GLN A 318 -0.94 -18.45 -33.79
N ASN A 319 -1.01 -19.05 -34.98
CA ASN A 319 -0.57 -20.43 -35.24
C ASN A 319 0.95 -20.50 -35.45
N ASP A 320 1.57 -19.45 -35.96
CA ASP A 320 3.03 -19.33 -36.11
C ASP A 320 3.71 -19.16 -34.78
N LYS A 321 4.50 -20.13 -34.36
CA LYS A 321 5.21 -20.15 -33.08
C LYS A 321 6.19 -18.98 -32.94
N ALA A 322 6.87 -18.57 -34.01
CA ALA A 322 7.82 -17.45 -33.97
C ALA A 322 7.10 -16.11 -33.78
N LEU A 323 5.98 -15.91 -34.50
CA LEU A 323 5.15 -14.74 -34.35
C LEU A 323 4.49 -14.68 -32.96
N LYS A 324 3.96 -15.80 -32.45
CA LYS A 324 3.42 -15.93 -31.12
C LYS A 324 4.46 -15.53 -30.07
N LEU A 325 5.65 -16.07 -30.15
CA LEU A 325 6.75 -15.76 -29.22
C LEU A 325 7.14 -14.27 -29.27
N LYS A 326 7.28 -13.70 -30.48
CA LYS A 326 7.55 -12.28 -30.66
C LYS A 326 6.47 -11.44 -30.00
N THR A 327 5.20 -11.79 -30.20
CA THR A 327 4.04 -10.99 -29.71
C THR A 327 3.91 -11.08 -28.19
N ILE A 328 4.09 -12.26 -27.58
CA ILE A 328 4.10 -12.43 -26.10
C ILE A 328 5.28 -11.66 -25.48
N ASN A 329 6.46 -11.71 -26.09
CA ASN A 329 7.60 -10.93 -25.58
C ASN A 329 7.31 -9.42 -25.63
N LYS A 330 6.67 -8.93 -26.70
CA LYS A 330 6.26 -7.53 -26.78
C LYS A 330 5.15 -7.15 -25.80
N SER A 331 4.24 -8.06 -25.50
CA SER A 331 3.28 -7.89 -24.42
C SER A 331 4.00 -7.70 -23.08
N LEU A 332 5.00 -8.55 -22.75
CA LEU A 332 5.80 -8.42 -21.53
C LEU A 332 6.55 -7.10 -21.47
N GLU A 333 7.24 -6.70 -22.54
CA GLU A 333 7.94 -5.42 -22.60
C GLU A 333 6.98 -4.24 -22.40
N THR A 334 5.77 -4.31 -22.95
CA THR A 334 4.76 -3.25 -22.83
C THR A 334 4.23 -3.14 -21.40
N ILE A 335 3.95 -4.27 -20.75
CA ILE A 335 3.45 -4.24 -19.36
C ILE A 335 4.57 -3.88 -18.37
N GLU A 336 5.84 -4.25 -18.62
CA GLU A 336 6.99 -3.80 -17.81
C GLU A 336 7.12 -2.25 -17.81
N LEU A 337 6.86 -1.59 -18.94
CA LEU A 337 6.77 -0.13 -18.99
C LEU A 337 5.64 0.42 -18.13
N ALA A 338 4.48 -0.25 -18.13
CA ALA A 338 3.38 0.13 -17.27
C ALA A 338 3.75 -0.02 -15.78
N LEU A 339 4.44 -1.10 -15.38
CA LEU A 339 4.93 -1.29 -14.01
C LEU A 339 5.92 -0.21 -13.59
N HIS A 340 6.84 0.16 -14.47
CA HIS A 340 7.78 1.26 -14.21
C HIS A 340 7.04 2.59 -14.00
N LEU A 341 6.01 2.83 -14.80
CA LEU A 341 5.18 4.03 -14.68
C LEU A 341 4.39 4.05 -13.36
N ILE A 342 3.88 2.89 -12.88
CA ILE A 342 3.23 2.75 -11.57
C ILE A 342 4.21 3.15 -10.46
N ASP A 343 5.46 2.66 -10.50
CA ASP A 343 6.48 3.01 -9.51
C ASP A 343 6.76 4.51 -9.51
N ASN A 344 6.90 5.14 -10.69
CA ASN A 344 7.08 6.59 -10.83
C ASN A 344 5.90 7.39 -10.26
N ILE A 345 4.66 6.98 -10.57
CA ILE A 345 3.45 7.65 -10.07
C ILE A 345 3.39 7.54 -8.54
N ARG A 346 3.65 6.35 -7.98
CA ARG A 346 3.65 6.10 -6.53
C ARG A 346 4.64 7.01 -5.80
N ASN A 347 5.86 7.13 -6.32
CA ASN A 347 6.92 7.93 -5.72
C ASN A 347 6.61 9.45 -5.74
N ASN A 348 5.76 9.89 -6.66
CA ASN A 348 5.31 11.28 -6.77
C ASN A 348 4.05 11.60 -5.97
N TYR A 349 3.40 10.62 -5.32
CA TYR A 349 2.25 10.88 -4.47
C TYR A 349 2.67 11.47 -3.12
N LEU A 350 1.95 12.52 -2.71
CA LEU A 350 2.23 13.31 -1.50
C LEU A 350 1.78 12.60 -0.22
N THR A 351 0.71 11.81 -0.30
CA THR A 351 0.10 11.15 0.86
C THR A 351 0.27 9.63 0.77
N GLU A 352 0.45 9.00 1.93
CA GLU A 352 0.51 7.53 2.03
C GLU A 352 -0.81 6.88 1.57
N ASP A 353 -1.96 7.48 1.88
CA ASP A 353 -3.26 6.95 1.45
C ASP A 353 -3.37 6.88 -0.08
N SER A 354 -2.82 7.88 -0.81
CA SER A 354 -2.77 7.83 -2.28
C SER A 354 -1.82 6.73 -2.79
N ARG A 355 -0.70 6.51 -2.10
CA ARG A 355 0.25 5.42 -2.43
C ARG A 355 -0.38 4.05 -2.20
N ILE A 356 -1.09 3.86 -1.08
CA ILE A 356 -1.82 2.64 -0.77
C ILE A 356 -2.92 2.41 -1.80
N TYR A 357 -3.74 3.42 -2.08
CA TYR A 357 -4.81 3.34 -3.08
C TYR A 357 -4.28 2.90 -4.45
N LEU A 358 -3.14 3.43 -4.89
CA LEU A 358 -2.50 3.01 -6.15
C LEU A 358 -2.05 1.55 -6.09
N SER A 359 -1.42 1.13 -4.98
CA SER A 359 -0.96 -0.25 -4.80
C SER A 359 -2.13 -1.24 -4.87
N GLU A 360 -3.24 -0.94 -4.22
CA GLU A 360 -4.46 -1.77 -4.24
C GLU A 360 -5.06 -1.88 -5.65
N ASN A 361 -5.18 -0.76 -6.37
CA ASN A 361 -5.82 -0.75 -7.69
C ASN A 361 -4.94 -1.30 -8.80
N GLU A 362 -3.61 -1.26 -8.65
CA GLU A 362 -2.69 -1.73 -9.68
C GLU A 362 -2.13 -3.15 -9.40
N LYS A 363 -2.53 -3.81 -8.31
CA LYS A 363 -2.11 -5.17 -7.99
C LYS A 363 -2.36 -6.16 -9.15
N GLU A 364 -3.54 -6.09 -9.76
CA GLU A 364 -3.89 -6.95 -10.91
C GLU A 364 -3.01 -6.67 -12.15
N THR A 365 -2.43 -5.49 -12.26
CA THR A 365 -1.46 -5.19 -13.33
C THR A 365 -0.16 -5.98 -13.13
N TYR A 366 0.32 -6.13 -11.90
CA TYR A 366 1.46 -6.97 -11.58
C TYR A 366 1.16 -8.45 -11.79
N LEU A 367 -0.01 -8.93 -11.36
CA LEU A 367 -0.46 -10.30 -11.60
C LEU A 367 -0.52 -10.62 -13.09
N PHE A 368 -1.06 -9.72 -13.89
CA PHE A 368 -1.08 -9.86 -15.33
C PHE A 368 0.35 -9.94 -15.94
N ALA A 369 1.28 -9.12 -15.44
CA ALA A 369 2.68 -9.18 -15.85
C ALA A 369 3.34 -10.53 -15.48
N VAL A 370 3.04 -11.07 -14.29
CA VAL A 370 3.50 -12.42 -13.88
C VAL A 370 2.91 -13.48 -14.80
N HIS A 371 1.63 -13.40 -15.14
CA HIS A 371 0.97 -14.32 -16.08
C HIS A 371 1.65 -14.33 -17.46
N ILE A 372 1.92 -13.15 -18.05
CA ILE A 372 2.62 -13.05 -19.35
C ILE A 372 4.04 -13.62 -19.23
N ALA A 373 4.78 -13.29 -18.17
CA ALA A 373 6.12 -13.81 -17.95
C ALA A 373 6.13 -15.33 -17.76
N SER A 374 5.16 -15.90 -17.03
CA SER A 374 4.95 -17.35 -16.85
C SER A 374 4.69 -18.03 -18.21
N THR A 375 3.80 -17.44 -19.02
CA THR A 375 3.52 -17.91 -20.38
C THR A 375 4.77 -17.90 -21.25
N LEU A 376 5.52 -16.80 -21.24
CA LEU A 376 6.78 -16.68 -22.01
C LEU A 376 7.82 -17.72 -21.54
N TYR A 377 7.97 -17.90 -20.22
CA TYR A 377 8.86 -18.90 -19.65
C TYR A 377 8.47 -20.32 -20.07
N SER A 378 7.19 -20.65 -20.04
CA SER A 378 6.69 -21.96 -20.46
C SER A 378 6.97 -22.27 -21.94
N LEU A 379 7.02 -21.22 -22.79
CA LEU A 379 7.33 -21.36 -24.23
C LEU A 379 8.84 -21.43 -24.53
N THR A 380 9.67 -20.80 -23.68
CA THR A 380 11.12 -20.62 -23.98
C THR A 380 12.04 -21.40 -23.07
N GLY A 381 11.65 -21.66 -21.82
CA GLY A 381 12.55 -22.18 -20.79
C GLY A 381 13.64 -21.17 -20.37
N ASP A 382 13.52 -19.89 -20.72
CA ASP A 382 14.56 -18.89 -20.47
C ASP A 382 14.62 -18.51 -18.98
N ILE A 383 15.75 -18.77 -18.35
CA ILE A 383 16.01 -18.48 -16.93
C ILE A 383 15.95 -16.96 -16.64
N ALA A 384 16.29 -16.11 -17.62
CA ALA A 384 16.17 -14.67 -17.44
C ALA A 384 14.70 -14.26 -17.26
N VAL A 385 13.77 -14.87 -18.01
CA VAL A 385 12.33 -14.66 -17.86
C VAL A 385 11.84 -15.18 -16.50
N LYS A 386 12.33 -16.35 -16.07
CA LYS A 386 12.02 -16.91 -14.75
C LYS A 386 12.45 -15.96 -13.62
N THR A 387 13.62 -15.34 -13.74
CA THR A 387 14.12 -14.34 -12.78
C THR A 387 13.28 -13.06 -12.78
N LYS A 388 12.74 -12.64 -13.94
CA LYS A 388 11.80 -11.51 -14.04
C LYS A 388 10.52 -11.76 -13.24
N ILE A 389 9.98 -12.99 -13.21
CA ILE A 389 8.81 -13.34 -12.39
C ILE A 389 9.07 -12.96 -10.92
N TYR A 390 10.22 -13.35 -10.37
CA TYR A 390 10.61 -12.95 -9.01
C TYR A 390 10.60 -11.43 -8.84
N SER A 391 11.24 -10.69 -9.74
CA SER A 391 11.31 -9.24 -9.66
C SER A 391 9.93 -8.57 -9.68
N ILE A 392 9.04 -9.03 -10.56
CA ILE A 392 7.66 -8.51 -10.68
C ILE A 392 6.88 -8.77 -9.39
N VAL A 393 6.98 -9.99 -8.83
CA VAL A 393 6.31 -10.34 -7.56
C VAL A 393 6.81 -9.47 -6.41
N GLN A 394 8.13 -9.24 -6.32
CA GLN A 394 8.68 -8.35 -5.27
C GLN A 394 8.23 -6.89 -5.43
N LYS A 395 8.00 -6.41 -6.66
CA LYS A 395 7.45 -5.06 -6.91
C LYS A 395 5.97 -4.96 -6.51
N ALA A 396 5.22 -6.04 -6.65
CA ALA A 396 3.79 -6.09 -6.34
C ALA A 396 3.48 -6.01 -4.84
N LYS A 397 4.47 -6.28 -3.96
CA LYS A 397 4.24 -6.50 -2.53
C LYS A 397 4.87 -5.43 -1.66
N SER A 398 4.07 -4.93 -0.71
CA SER A 398 4.53 -4.00 0.35
C SER A 398 5.41 -2.86 -0.19
N ALA A 399 5.02 -2.31 -1.33
CA ALA A 399 5.80 -1.28 -2.02
C ALA A 399 5.87 0.01 -1.18
N VAL A 400 4.78 0.37 -0.50
CA VAL A 400 4.74 1.54 0.39
C VAL A 400 5.65 1.30 1.59
N LEU A 401 5.58 0.14 2.25
CA LEU A 401 6.45 -0.19 3.38
C LEU A 401 7.94 -0.16 2.98
N ARG A 402 8.27 -0.75 1.83
CA ARG A 402 9.66 -0.74 1.32
C ARG A 402 10.16 0.67 1.06
N ASN A 403 9.31 1.51 0.46
CA ASN A 403 9.65 2.90 0.21
C ASN A 403 9.85 3.68 1.52
N GLU A 404 8.97 3.52 2.50
CA GLU A 404 9.07 4.17 3.81
C GLU A 404 10.34 3.77 4.57
N ILE A 405 10.71 2.48 4.60
CA ILE A 405 11.96 2.01 5.20
C ILE A 405 13.16 2.63 4.48
N THR A 406 13.15 2.63 3.14
CA THR A 406 14.25 3.18 2.35
C THR A 406 14.34 4.70 2.50
N GLU A 407 13.21 5.40 2.50
CA GLU A 407 13.11 6.83 2.73
C GLU A 407 13.69 7.20 4.10
N ASN A 408 13.31 6.47 5.16
CA ASN A 408 13.88 6.64 6.49
C ASN A 408 15.39 6.39 6.51
N ASP A 409 15.87 5.29 5.93
CA ASP A 409 17.31 4.99 5.85
C ASP A 409 18.09 6.09 5.11
N LEU A 410 17.55 6.60 4.01
CA LEU A 410 18.15 7.69 3.23
C LEU A 410 18.14 9.02 3.99
N LEU A 411 17.04 9.37 4.66
CA LEU A 411 16.93 10.58 5.48
C LEU A 411 17.96 10.62 6.61
N TYR A 412 18.31 9.45 7.18
CA TYR A 412 19.33 9.35 8.21
C TYR A 412 20.75 9.23 7.68
N SER A 413 20.94 8.77 6.44
CA SER A 413 22.27 8.63 5.81
C SER A 413 22.70 9.86 5.02
N ALA A 414 21.75 10.64 4.50
CA ALA A 414 22.00 11.88 3.78
C ALA A 414 22.44 13.00 4.73
N ALA A 415 23.19 13.98 4.20
CA ALA A 415 23.61 15.16 4.96
C ALA A 415 22.46 16.14 5.31
N ILE A 416 21.24 15.62 5.43
CA ILE A 416 20.03 16.40 5.80
C ILE A 416 20.16 16.85 7.25
N ARG A 417 19.94 18.14 7.50
CA ARG A 417 20.04 18.71 8.85
C ARG A 417 19.09 18.05 9.82
N ASP A 418 19.55 17.71 11.02
CA ASP A 418 18.71 17.13 12.08
C ASP A 418 17.45 17.94 12.35
N THR A 419 17.57 19.28 12.34
CA THR A 419 16.43 20.19 12.57
C THR A 419 15.34 20.08 11.51
N THR A 420 15.71 19.86 10.23
CA THR A 420 14.72 19.67 9.14
C THR A 420 14.00 18.34 9.29
N ARG A 421 14.74 17.29 9.63
CA ARG A 421 14.20 15.95 9.88
C ARG A 421 13.27 15.93 11.09
N GLU A 422 13.67 16.54 12.21
CA GLU A 422 12.82 16.67 13.40
C GLU A 422 11.55 17.44 13.10
N LYS A 423 11.65 18.53 12.32
CA LYS A 423 10.48 19.30 11.89
C LYS A 423 9.53 18.47 11.06
N GLN A 424 10.04 17.69 10.11
CA GLN A 424 9.24 16.78 9.27
C GLN A 424 8.53 15.70 10.11
N ASN A 425 9.24 15.06 11.04
CA ASN A 425 8.69 14.02 11.91
C ASN A 425 7.62 14.59 12.84
N ARG A 426 7.87 15.73 13.48
CA ARG A 426 6.90 16.42 14.33
C ARG A 426 5.64 16.79 13.55
N LEU A 427 5.79 17.30 12.33
CA LEU A 427 4.67 17.66 11.49
C LEU A 427 3.85 16.43 11.08
N SER A 428 4.51 15.32 10.74
CA SER A 428 3.83 14.05 10.43
C SER A 428 3.08 13.49 11.64
N GLY A 429 3.65 13.59 12.85
CA GLY A 429 2.99 13.21 14.10
C GLY A 429 1.76 14.09 14.39
N ASN A 430 1.87 15.39 14.24
CA ASN A 430 0.75 16.29 14.40
C ASN A 430 -0.38 16.02 13.41
N ILE A 431 -0.05 15.79 12.13
CA ILE A 431 -1.04 15.41 11.09
C ILE A 431 -1.80 14.16 11.51
N ALA A 432 -1.12 13.13 11.97
CA ALA A 432 -1.75 11.90 12.41
C ALA A 432 -2.61 12.11 13.68
N ALA A 433 -2.13 12.89 14.66
CA ALA A 433 -2.88 13.21 15.86
C ALA A 433 -4.19 13.98 15.55
N TYR A 434 -4.15 14.99 14.67
CA TYR A 434 -5.34 15.70 14.25
C TYR A 434 -6.34 14.83 13.48
N ASN A 435 -5.85 13.92 12.64
CA ASN A 435 -6.71 12.92 11.99
C ASN A 435 -7.40 12.02 13.03
N ASN A 436 -6.67 11.56 14.05
CA ASN A 436 -7.25 10.76 15.13
C ASN A 436 -8.34 11.54 15.89
N LEU A 437 -8.08 12.80 16.27
CA LEU A 437 -9.07 13.65 16.92
C LEU A 437 -10.34 13.83 16.07
N ILE A 438 -10.21 13.99 14.76
CA ILE A 438 -11.34 14.11 13.82
C ILE A 438 -12.15 12.80 13.81
N ILE A 439 -11.47 11.66 13.77
CA ILE A 439 -12.12 10.35 13.76
C ILE A 439 -12.85 10.10 15.09
N GLU A 440 -12.20 10.32 16.22
CA GLU A 440 -12.79 10.14 17.55
C GLU A 440 -14.02 11.04 17.74
N GLU A 441 -13.94 12.32 17.36
CA GLU A 441 -15.07 13.22 17.44
C GLU A 441 -16.22 12.82 16.52
N SER A 442 -15.89 12.34 15.29
CA SER A 442 -16.89 11.91 14.31
C SER A 442 -17.65 10.63 14.72
N ARG A 443 -17.06 9.82 15.60
CA ARG A 443 -17.69 8.58 16.15
C ARG A 443 -18.63 8.84 17.32
N LYS A 444 -18.63 10.04 17.88
CA LYS A 444 -19.53 10.39 18.99
C LYS A 444 -21.00 10.40 18.53
N THR A 445 -21.92 10.13 19.44
CA THR A 445 -23.35 10.21 19.17
C THR A 445 -23.83 11.61 18.77
N SER A 446 -23.09 12.66 19.16
CA SER A 446 -23.33 14.05 18.79
C SER A 446 -21.99 14.72 18.47
N PRO A 447 -21.48 14.59 17.23
CA PRO A 447 -20.21 15.18 16.83
C PRO A 447 -20.25 16.70 16.83
N ASP A 448 -19.22 17.36 17.35
CA ASP A 448 -19.04 18.81 17.25
C ASP A 448 -18.47 19.19 15.88
N SER A 449 -19.34 19.58 14.97
CA SER A 449 -18.98 19.95 13.60
C SER A 449 -18.04 21.16 13.54
N THR A 450 -18.09 22.06 14.55
CA THR A 450 -17.21 23.25 14.62
C THR A 450 -15.78 22.82 14.93
N ARG A 451 -15.59 21.94 15.91
CA ARG A 451 -14.26 21.37 16.23
C ARG A 451 -13.69 20.62 15.05
N ILE A 452 -14.47 19.72 14.44
CA ILE A 452 -14.06 18.97 13.25
C ILE A 452 -13.60 19.92 12.15
N SER A 453 -14.34 21.00 11.89
CA SER A 453 -13.97 22.00 10.88
C SER A 453 -12.65 22.70 11.20
N LEU A 454 -12.43 23.10 12.45
CA LEU A 454 -11.18 23.74 12.90
C LEU A 454 -9.99 22.78 12.75
N TRP A 455 -10.15 21.53 13.15
CA TRP A 455 -9.09 20.53 13.03
C TRP A 455 -8.78 20.18 11.57
N LYS A 456 -9.79 20.09 10.69
CA LYS A 456 -9.59 19.92 9.26
C LYS A 456 -8.85 21.11 8.62
N ASP A 457 -9.10 22.32 9.08
CA ASP A 457 -8.37 23.50 8.62
C ASP A 457 -6.89 23.48 9.05
N ALA A 458 -6.63 23.14 10.31
CA ALA A 458 -5.26 22.96 10.80
C ALA A 458 -4.53 21.83 10.07
N LEU A 459 -5.21 20.72 9.83
CA LEU A 459 -4.68 19.58 9.07
C LEU A 459 -4.30 19.98 7.65
N PHE A 460 -5.16 20.73 6.95
CA PHE A 460 -4.87 21.24 5.62
C PHE A 460 -3.60 22.09 5.60
N ASP A 461 -3.45 23.03 6.55
CA ASP A 461 -2.29 23.91 6.65
C ASP A 461 -1.00 23.12 6.94
N MET A 462 -1.06 22.13 7.83
CA MET A 462 0.07 21.24 8.14
C MET A 462 0.49 20.39 6.94
N ASN A 463 -0.46 19.83 6.17
CA ASN A 463 -0.14 19.09 4.95
C ASN A 463 0.58 19.96 3.91
N ARG A 464 0.14 21.23 3.75
CA ARG A 464 0.83 22.21 2.85
C ARG A 464 2.24 22.56 3.36
N GLU A 465 2.43 22.66 4.66
CA GLU A 465 3.77 22.88 5.23
C GLU A 465 4.68 21.67 5.02
N LYS A 466 4.15 20.43 5.18
CA LYS A 466 4.90 19.20 4.92
C LYS A 466 5.34 19.11 3.45
N GLU A 467 4.46 19.45 2.51
CA GLU A 467 4.80 19.51 1.08
C GLU A 467 5.96 20.45 0.80
N LYS A 468 5.92 21.67 1.35
CA LYS A 468 7.00 22.66 1.20
C LYS A 468 8.33 22.14 1.73
N ILE A 469 8.33 21.49 2.90
CA ILE A 469 9.56 20.89 3.46
C ILE A 469 10.09 19.78 2.54
N THR A 470 9.20 18.94 2.01
CA THR A 470 9.60 17.88 1.08
C THR A 470 10.19 18.44 -0.21
N GLU A 471 9.60 19.49 -0.76
CA GLU A 471 10.14 20.19 -1.94
C GLU A 471 11.50 20.85 -1.66
N GLU A 472 11.68 21.44 -0.48
CA GLU A 472 12.94 22.00 -0.03
C GLU A 472 14.03 20.92 0.06
N ILE A 473 13.74 19.78 0.67
CA ILE A 473 14.66 18.63 0.77
C ILE A 473 15.04 18.16 -0.64
N ASN A 474 14.07 17.94 -1.51
CA ASN A 474 14.31 17.47 -2.88
C ASN A 474 15.17 18.44 -3.69
N ARG A 475 15.02 19.75 -3.47
CA ARG A 475 15.81 20.79 -4.14
C ARG A 475 17.22 20.91 -3.58
N GLU A 476 17.39 20.81 -2.25
CA GLU A 476 18.68 20.93 -1.57
C GLU A 476 19.51 19.65 -1.69
N PHE A 477 18.86 18.50 -1.83
CA PHE A 477 19.49 17.17 -1.91
C PHE A 477 18.99 16.38 -3.14
N PRO A 478 19.36 16.78 -4.39
CA PRO A 478 18.91 16.09 -5.60
C PRO A 478 19.28 14.61 -5.64
N GLU A 479 20.44 14.22 -5.10
CA GLU A 479 20.85 12.81 -5.00
C GLU A 479 19.89 11.97 -4.15
N TYR A 480 19.36 12.53 -3.06
CA TYR A 480 18.34 11.88 -2.25
C TYR A 480 17.07 11.60 -3.07
N TYR A 481 16.59 12.61 -3.80
CA TYR A 481 15.44 12.47 -4.68
C TYR A 481 15.65 11.41 -5.76
N GLU A 482 16.83 11.42 -6.43
CA GLU A 482 17.15 10.41 -7.43
C GLU A 482 17.20 8.98 -6.88
N LEU A 483 17.70 8.80 -5.65
CA LEU A 483 17.74 7.50 -4.98
C LEU A 483 16.33 7.00 -4.64
N LEU A 484 15.43 7.90 -4.22
CA LEU A 484 14.02 7.56 -3.98
C LEU A 484 13.31 7.09 -5.26
N GLN A 485 13.62 7.69 -6.41
CA GLN A 485 13.05 7.28 -7.70
C GLN A 485 13.58 5.92 -8.20
N LYS A 486 14.70 5.43 -7.66
CA LYS A 486 15.38 4.20 -8.08
C LYS A 486 15.28 3.05 -7.07
N ILE A 487 14.24 3.05 -6.23
CA ILE A 487 14.02 1.97 -5.26
C ILE A 487 13.61 0.70 -5.99
N GLU A 488 14.56 -0.22 -6.15
CA GLU A 488 14.33 -1.52 -6.77
C GLU A 488 14.44 -2.65 -5.74
N PRO A 489 13.64 -3.73 -5.87
CA PRO A 489 13.80 -4.91 -5.04
C PRO A 489 15.20 -5.51 -5.18
N VAL A 490 15.70 -6.11 -4.10
CA VAL A 490 16.98 -6.83 -4.15
C VAL A 490 16.89 -7.99 -5.14
N ALA A 491 17.87 -8.10 -6.03
CA ALA A 491 17.91 -9.17 -7.02
C ALA A 491 17.92 -10.57 -6.37
N LEU A 492 17.34 -11.56 -7.04
CA LEU A 492 17.23 -12.94 -6.57
C LEU A 492 18.57 -13.49 -6.05
N ALA A 493 19.67 -13.32 -6.80
CA ALA A 493 20.99 -13.78 -6.40
C ALA A 493 21.48 -13.13 -5.08
N GLY A 494 21.05 -11.88 -4.82
CA GLY A 494 21.32 -11.19 -3.55
C GLY A 494 20.60 -11.86 -2.37
N ILE A 495 19.36 -12.26 -2.56
CA ILE A 495 18.58 -12.99 -1.54
C ILE A 495 19.23 -14.37 -1.30
N GLN A 496 19.48 -15.14 -2.35
CA GLN A 496 20.08 -16.48 -2.25
C GLN A 496 21.44 -16.48 -1.55
N LYS A 497 22.24 -15.46 -1.78
CA LYS A 497 23.55 -15.30 -1.11
C LYS A 497 23.43 -15.24 0.42
N HIS A 498 22.36 -14.66 0.94
CA HIS A 498 22.15 -14.49 2.39
C HIS A 498 21.40 -15.66 3.03
N LEU A 499 20.61 -16.41 2.25
CA LEU A 499 19.92 -17.61 2.75
C LEU A 499 20.92 -18.69 3.21
N ARG A 500 20.56 -19.39 4.26
CA ARG A 500 21.24 -20.61 4.70
C ARG A 500 20.66 -21.82 3.98
N ARG A 501 21.37 -22.91 3.96
CA ARG A 501 20.94 -24.16 3.28
C ARG A 501 19.71 -24.81 3.92
N ASP A 502 19.45 -24.51 5.20
CA ASP A 502 18.30 -25.01 5.95
C ASP A 502 17.10 -24.06 5.95
N GLU A 503 17.18 -22.96 5.17
CA GLU A 503 16.14 -21.93 5.03
C GLU A 503 15.52 -21.97 3.65
N THR A 504 14.19 -21.86 3.61
CA THR A 504 13.41 -21.69 2.38
C THR A 504 12.43 -20.53 2.54
N ILE A 505 12.43 -19.60 1.59
CA ILE A 505 11.37 -18.58 1.45
C ILE A 505 10.24 -19.19 0.63
N VAL A 506 9.02 -19.09 1.13
CA VAL A 506 7.79 -19.38 0.39
C VAL A 506 6.99 -18.10 0.28
N ASP A 507 6.93 -17.56 -0.93
CA ASP A 507 6.36 -16.24 -1.21
C ASP A 507 5.11 -16.40 -2.08
N TYR A 508 3.99 -15.85 -1.61
CA TYR A 508 2.67 -15.99 -2.22
C TYR A 508 2.25 -14.69 -2.90
N LEU A 509 1.71 -14.78 -4.11
CA LEU A 509 1.02 -13.67 -4.78
C LEU A 509 -0.36 -14.15 -5.22
N LEU A 510 -1.41 -13.60 -4.63
CA LEU A 510 -2.80 -14.02 -4.82
C LEU A 510 -3.62 -12.92 -5.49
N SER A 511 -4.34 -13.24 -6.56
CA SER A 511 -5.29 -12.33 -7.17
C SER A 511 -6.40 -11.94 -6.18
N ASN A 512 -6.80 -10.68 -6.17
CA ASN A 512 -7.94 -10.20 -5.41
C ASN A 512 -9.26 -10.25 -6.22
N GLN A 513 -9.19 -10.64 -7.49
CA GLN A 513 -10.34 -10.75 -8.38
C GLN A 513 -10.73 -12.22 -8.61
N TYR A 514 -12.03 -12.47 -8.59
CA TYR A 514 -12.59 -13.77 -8.94
C TYR A 514 -12.94 -13.78 -10.43
N ASN A 515 -12.39 -14.76 -11.14
CA ASN A 515 -12.80 -15.07 -12.51
C ASN A 515 -13.55 -16.40 -12.48
N GLU A 516 -14.87 -16.40 -12.76
CA GLU A 516 -15.75 -17.57 -12.66
C GLU A 516 -15.64 -18.32 -11.32
N GLY A 517 -15.51 -17.58 -10.22
CA GLY A 517 -15.36 -18.11 -8.86
C GLY A 517 -13.97 -18.66 -8.53
N LYS A 518 -12.97 -18.39 -9.37
CA LYS A 518 -11.58 -18.83 -9.22
C LYS A 518 -10.63 -17.65 -9.10
N ARG A 519 -9.51 -17.87 -8.42
CA ARG A 519 -8.43 -16.88 -8.23
C ARG A 519 -7.09 -17.50 -8.54
N ASP A 520 -6.22 -16.74 -9.22
CA ASP A 520 -4.86 -17.17 -9.53
C ASP A 520 -3.96 -16.98 -8.30
N LEU A 521 -3.18 -18.01 -7.99
CA LEU A 521 -2.16 -18.00 -6.94
C LEU A 521 -0.81 -18.39 -7.54
N TYR A 522 0.18 -17.54 -7.38
CA TYR A 522 1.58 -17.82 -7.68
C TYR A 522 2.33 -18.08 -6.36
N ILE A 523 3.03 -19.22 -6.30
CA ILE A 523 3.84 -19.62 -5.15
C ILE A 523 5.30 -19.66 -5.60
N LEU A 524 6.12 -18.78 -5.04
CA LEU A 524 7.55 -18.74 -5.29
C LEU A 524 8.29 -19.45 -4.16
N VAL A 525 9.20 -20.35 -4.52
CA VAL A 525 10.05 -21.06 -3.55
C VAL A 525 11.50 -20.72 -3.83
N ILE A 526 12.13 -20.06 -2.87
CA ILE A 526 13.50 -19.58 -2.97
C ILE A 526 14.34 -20.28 -1.92
N THR A 527 15.33 -21.02 -2.37
CA THR A 527 16.35 -21.65 -1.53
C THR A 527 17.71 -20.98 -1.79
N LYS A 528 18.71 -21.36 -1.03
CA LYS A 528 20.09 -20.86 -1.25
C LYS A 528 20.61 -21.15 -2.66
N ASP A 529 20.25 -22.32 -3.20
CA ASP A 529 20.87 -22.85 -4.42
C ASP A 529 19.88 -22.90 -5.61
N ASP A 530 18.57 -22.71 -5.39
CA ASP A 530 17.55 -22.82 -6.41
C ASP A 530 16.40 -21.83 -6.25
N PHE A 531 15.66 -21.61 -7.33
CA PHE A 531 14.43 -20.82 -7.39
C PHE A 531 13.42 -21.51 -8.28
N GLU A 532 12.26 -21.80 -7.75
CA GLU A 532 11.12 -22.36 -8.46
C GLU A 532 9.85 -21.58 -8.20
N PHE A 533 8.88 -21.68 -9.11
CA PHE A 533 7.54 -21.16 -8.89
C PHE A 533 6.48 -22.15 -9.36
N ARG A 534 5.29 -22.04 -8.77
CA ARG A 534 4.10 -22.78 -9.17
C ARG A 534 2.94 -21.81 -9.36
N GLU A 535 2.20 -22.02 -10.43
CA GLU A 535 0.91 -21.40 -10.67
C GLU A 535 -0.17 -22.38 -10.28
N THR A 536 -1.13 -21.95 -9.48
CA THR A 536 -2.27 -22.76 -9.06
C THR A 536 -3.53 -21.90 -9.02
N ILE A 537 -4.68 -22.54 -9.12
CA ILE A 537 -5.98 -21.87 -9.13
C ILE A 537 -6.71 -22.25 -7.84
N LEU A 538 -7.13 -21.25 -7.09
CA LEU A 538 -7.94 -21.40 -5.89
C LEU A 538 -9.42 -21.17 -6.23
N ASP A 539 -10.29 -22.03 -5.71
CA ASP A 539 -11.73 -21.86 -5.78
C ASP A 539 -12.29 -21.02 -4.60
N SER A 540 -13.58 -20.76 -4.59
CA SER A 540 -14.25 -20.00 -3.53
C SER A 540 -14.20 -20.68 -2.15
N LEU A 541 -13.90 -21.99 -2.09
CA LEU A 541 -13.72 -22.71 -0.83
C LEU A 541 -12.48 -22.24 -0.08
N PHE A 542 -11.46 -21.73 -0.78
CA PHE A 542 -10.25 -21.23 -0.13
C PHE A 542 -10.56 -20.08 0.83
N SER A 543 -11.18 -19.01 0.34
CA SER A 543 -11.53 -17.84 1.19
C SER A 543 -12.55 -18.21 2.28
N LYS A 544 -13.47 -19.16 1.99
CA LYS A 544 -14.38 -19.68 3.00
C LYS A 544 -13.63 -20.39 4.12
N ASN A 545 -12.68 -21.30 3.80
CA ASN A 545 -11.91 -22.02 4.81
C ASN A 545 -10.96 -21.10 5.57
N ALA A 546 -10.32 -20.12 4.91
CA ALA A 546 -9.51 -19.10 5.56
C ALA A 546 -10.34 -18.28 6.57
N GLY A 547 -11.54 -17.86 6.17
CA GLY A 547 -12.49 -17.18 7.04
C GLY A 547 -12.94 -18.05 8.24
N MET A 548 -13.20 -19.34 8.04
CA MET A 548 -13.53 -20.28 9.12
C MET A 548 -12.38 -20.40 10.12
N ILE A 549 -11.14 -20.53 9.65
CA ILE A 549 -9.95 -20.57 10.53
C ILE A 549 -9.86 -19.30 11.36
N ARG A 550 -9.95 -18.12 10.72
CA ARG A 550 -9.89 -16.82 11.41
C ARG A 550 -10.97 -16.70 12.48
N ASN A 551 -12.23 -17.00 12.14
CA ASN A 551 -13.34 -16.94 13.09
C ASN A 551 -13.16 -17.92 14.26
N SER A 552 -12.61 -19.11 14.00
CA SER A 552 -12.35 -20.12 15.02
C SER A 552 -11.32 -19.67 16.05
N PHE A 553 -10.31 -18.92 15.64
CA PHE A 553 -9.32 -18.33 16.55
C PHE A 553 -9.85 -17.10 17.29
N GLN A 554 -10.76 -16.35 16.70
CA GLN A 554 -11.39 -15.21 17.37
C GLN A 554 -12.49 -15.61 18.37
N HIS A 555 -13.17 -16.76 18.14
CA HIS A 555 -14.31 -17.24 18.93
C HIS A 555 -14.15 -18.72 19.31
N PRO A 556 -13.17 -19.07 20.15
CA PRO A 556 -12.82 -20.47 20.45
C PRO A 556 -13.90 -21.28 21.14
N ALA A 557 -14.85 -20.63 21.84
CA ALA A 557 -15.93 -21.29 22.56
C ALA A 557 -16.99 -21.96 21.66
N VAL A 558 -16.99 -21.63 20.35
CA VAL A 558 -18.00 -22.11 19.38
C VAL A 558 -17.44 -23.23 18.49
N ASN A 559 -16.18 -23.62 18.65
CA ASN A 559 -15.48 -24.50 17.72
C ASN A 559 -15.91 -25.96 17.81
N ASN A 560 -16.41 -26.47 16.69
CA ASN A 560 -16.54 -27.89 16.44
C ASN A 560 -15.20 -28.44 15.90
N PHE A 561 -14.70 -29.55 16.46
CA PHE A 561 -13.42 -30.16 16.06
C PHE A 561 -13.27 -30.35 14.53
N VAL A 562 -14.30 -30.89 13.88
CA VAL A 562 -14.30 -31.15 12.43
C VAL A 562 -14.31 -29.86 11.62
N GLU A 563 -15.11 -28.88 12.05
CA GLU A 563 -15.22 -27.56 11.38
C GLU A 563 -13.94 -26.73 11.52
N PHE A 564 -13.12 -27.01 12.52
CA PHE A 564 -11.84 -26.37 12.71
C PHE A 564 -10.69 -27.08 11.98
N THR A 565 -10.59 -28.39 12.14
CA THR A 565 -9.45 -29.17 11.59
C THR A 565 -9.55 -29.42 10.08
N GLY A 566 -10.77 -29.51 9.55
CA GLY A 566 -11.00 -29.65 8.10
C GLY A 566 -10.42 -28.48 7.29
N PRO A 567 -10.74 -27.22 7.61
CA PRO A 567 -10.13 -26.04 7.01
C PRO A 567 -8.59 -25.99 7.10
N LEU A 568 -8.00 -26.35 8.24
CA LEU A 568 -6.53 -26.37 8.41
C LEU A 568 -5.85 -27.34 7.44
N ALA A 569 -6.42 -28.52 7.24
CA ALA A 569 -5.92 -29.51 6.27
C ALA A 569 -6.15 -29.07 4.82
N TYR A 570 -7.29 -28.42 4.54
CA TYR A 570 -7.59 -27.89 3.20
C TYR A 570 -6.59 -26.80 2.80
N ILE A 571 -6.33 -25.85 3.69
CA ILE A 571 -5.39 -24.73 3.46
C ILE A 571 -3.96 -25.28 3.25
N TYR A 572 -3.51 -26.25 4.06
CA TYR A 572 -2.23 -26.90 3.81
C TYR A 572 -2.16 -27.52 2.39
N GLY A 573 -3.23 -28.20 1.99
CA GLY A 573 -3.36 -28.78 0.64
C GLY A 573 -3.26 -27.77 -0.48
N SER A 574 -3.76 -26.56 -0.26
CA SER A 574 -3.79 -25.47 -1.25
C SER A 574 -2.46 -24.70 -1.31
N LEU A 575 -1.81 -24.46 -0.18
CA LEU A 575 -0.68 -23.53 -0.09
C LEU A 575 0.70 -24.22 -0.08
N LEU A 576 0.85 -25.34 0.64
CA LEU A 576 2.18 -25.95 0.87
C LEU A 576 2.36 -27.28 0.15
N LYS A 577 1.31 -28.08 0.06
CA LYS A 577 1.41 -29.38 -0.63
C LYS A 577 1.92 -29.28 -2.08
N PRO A 578 1.51 -28.28 -2.90
CA PRO A 578 1.99 -28.14 -4.27
C PRO A 578 3.49 -27.87 -4.40
N VAL A 579 4.13 -27.39 -3.33
CA VAL A 579 5.54 -26.96 -3.32
C VAL A 579 6.38 -27.71 -2.29
N ARG A 580 5.81 -28.69 -1.60
CA ARG A 580 6.51 -29.40 -0.51
C ARG A 580 7.84 -30.01 -0.93
N GLU A 581 7.92 -30.56 -2.13
CA GLU A 581 9.13 -31.18 -2.70
C GLU A 581 10.25 -30.17 -3.01
N LEU A 582 9.90 -28.89 -3.13
CA LEU A 582 10.82 -27.79 -3.42
C LEU A 582 11.41 -27.18 -2.14
N ILE A 583 10.84 -27.48 -0.97
CA ILE A 583 11.27 -26.94 0.31
C ILE A 583 12.53 -27.64 0.76
N ALA A 584 13.61 -26.90 0.94
CA ALA A 584 14.87 -27.37 1.49
C ALA A 584 14.99 -27.02 2.98
N GLY A 585 15.45 -27.99 3.79
CA GLY A 585 15.68 -27.77 5.22
C GLY A 585 14.40 -27.73 6.08
N SER A 586 14.53 -27.16 7.28
CA SER A 586 13.48 -27.18 8.30
C SER A 586 13.02 -25.78 8.73
N LYS A 587 13.45 -24.73 8.04
CA LYS A 587 13.09 -23.35 8.36
C LYS A 587 12.36 -22.70 7.21
N LEU A 588 11.13 -22.28 7.48
CA LEU A 588 10.30 -21.58 6.51
C LEU A 588 10.23 -20.09 6.83
N ILE A 589 10.43 -19.29 5.80
CA ILE A 589 10.15 -17.85 5.82
C ILE A 589 8.95 -17.64 4.93
N ILE A 590 7.81 -17.37 5.53
CA ILE A 590 6.54 -17.19 4.82
C ILE A 590 6.37 -15.71 4.48
N ILE A 591 6.15 -15.41 3.21
CA ILE A 591 5.76 -14.08 2.75
C ILE A 591 4.31 -14.18 2.24
N PRO A 592 3.34 -13.94 3.13
CA PRO A 592 1.95 -14.12 2.79
C PRO A 592 1.42 -12.99 1.89
N ASP A 593 0.27 -13.19 1.30
CA ASP A 593 -0.48 -12.20 0.53
C ASP A 593 -1.97 -12.40 0.77
N GLU A 594 -2.75 -11.30 0.75
CA GLU A 594 -4.19 -11.31 0.99
C GLU A 594 -4.56 -12.04 2.30
N GLU A 595 -5.67 -12.78 2.30
CA GLU A 595 -6.13 -13.54 3.48
C GLU A 595 -5.15 -14.63 3.98
N ILE A 596 -4.12 -14.96 3.20
CA ILE A 596 -3.03 -15.84 3.66
C ILE A 596 -2.29 -15.23 4.85
N ALA A 597 -2.29 -13.88 4.95
CA ALA A 597 -1.64 -13.16 6.05
C ALA A 597 -2.30 -13.40 7.43
N TRP A 598 -3.50 -13.93 7.48
CA TRP A 598 -4.19 -14.25 8.74
C TRP A 598 -4.00 -15.70 9.19
N LEU A 599 -3.29 -16.52 8.40
CA LEU A 599 -3.23 -17.95 8.62
C LEU A 599 -2.03 -18.34 9.49
N PRO A 600 -2.24 -19.02 10.63
CA PRO A 600 -1.16 -19.53 11.46
C PRO A 600 -0.59 -20.80 10.83
N PHE A 601 0.48 -20.68 10.07
CA PHE A 601 1.08 -21.81 9.37
C PHE A 601 1.53 -22.93 10.34
N ASP A 602 1.96 -22.60 11.54
CA ASP A 602 2.31 -23.59 12.58
C ASP A 602 1.19 -24.61 12.85
N ALA A 603 -0.08 -24.14 12.80
CA ALA A 603 -1.27 -24.93 13.09
C ALA A 603 -1.84 -25.70 11.88
N LEU A 604 -1.31 -25.48 10.66
CA LEU A 604 -1.80 -26.19 9.49
C LEU A 604 -1.57 -27.71 9.63
N LEU A 605 -2.54 -28.50 9.21
CA LEU A 605 -2.52 -29.95 9.32
C LEU A 605 -2.01 -30.59 8.01
N VAL A 606 -0.94 -31.37 8.13
CA VAL A 606 -0.38 -32.10 6.99
C VAL A 606 -1.35 -33.16 6.47
N ASN A 607 -2.15 -33.73 7.37
CA ASN A 607 -3.16 -34.74 7.06
C ASN A 607 -4.49 -34.37 7.73
N LYS A 608 -5.60 -34.71 7.06
CA LYS A 608 -6.92 -34.60 7.66
C LYS A 608 -7.03 -35.61 8.83
N PRO A 609 -7.60 -35.25 9.97
CA PRO A 609 -7.83 -36.20 11.09
C PRO A 609 -8.63 -37.41 10.65
N GLY A 610 -8.36 -38.55 11.26
CA GLY A 610 -9.12 -39.78 11.06
C GLY A 610 -10.57 -39.64 11.55
N PRO A 611 -11.48 -40.51 11.08
CA PRO A 611 -12.92 -40.41 11.43
C PRO A 611 -13.17 -40.62 12.94
N ASP A 612 -12.31 -41.35 13.64
CA ASP A 612 -12.43 -41.66 15.06
C ASP A 612 -11.72 -40.63 15.97
N GLN A 613 -11.03 -39.63 15.40
CA GLN A 613 -10.33 -38.60 16.16
C GLN A 613 -11.25 -37.46 16.51
N ALA A 614 -11.39 -37.17 17.81
CA ALA A 614 -12.29 -36.15 18.35
C ALA A 614 -11.57 -35.08 19.20
N ASP A 615 -10.23 -35.18 19.35
CA ASP A 615 -9.41 -34.26 20.11
C ASP A 615 -8.18 -33.78 19.29
N TYR A 616 -7.48 -32.79 19.83
CA TYR A 616 -6.35 -32.14 19.17
C TYR A 616 -5.01 -32.82 19.44
N GLU A 617 -4.97 -33.86 20.28
CA GLU A 617 -3.76 -34.58 20.63
C GLU A 617 -3.28 -35.47 19.49
N GLY A 618 -1.99 -35.47 19.22
CA GLY A 618 -1.39 -36.32 18.16
C GLY A 618 -1.68 -35.88 16.73
N LEU A 619 -2.37 -34.77 16.49
CA LEU A 619 -2.54 -34.20 15.16
C LEU A 619 -1.20 -33.78 14.57
N GLN A 620 -1.02 -34.02 13.26
CA GLN A 620 0.22 -33.71 12.56
C GLN A 620 0.26 -32.25 12.10
N TYR A 621 0.57 -31.35 13.02
CA TYR A 621 0.76 -29.94 12.72
C TYR A 621 2.06 -29.68 11.97
N LEU A 622 2.07 -28.66 11.11
CA LEU A 622 3.26 -28.23 10.37
C LEU A 622 4.40 -27.81 11.33
N LEU A 623 4.07 -27.37 12.53
CA LEU A 623 4.99 -27.08 13.64
C LEU A 623 5.98 -28.21 13.92
N TYR A 624 5.58 -29.48 13.73
CA TYR A 624 6.48 -30.62 13.96
C TYR A 624 7.60 -30.73 12.91
N ASP A 625 7.37 -30.22 11.71
CA ASP A 625 8.32 -30.32 10.59
C ASP A 625 9.20 -29.05 10.48
N TYR A 626 8.62 -27.85 10.73
CA TYR A 626 9.27 -26.58 10.40
C TYR A 626 9.29 -25.56 11.54
N SER A 627 10.38 -24.76 11.58
CA SER A 627 10.44 -23.50 12.32
C SER A 627 10.03 -22.37 11.40
N ILE A 628 8.93 -21.69 11.70
CA ILE A 628 8.30 -20.71 10.81
C ILE A 628 8.60 -19.28 11.26
N SER A 629 8.85 -18.41 10.32
CA SER A 629 8.88 -16.96 10.49
C SER A 629 8.18 -16.28 9.33
N TYR A 630 7.70 -15.06 9.56
CA TYR A 630 6.96 -14.27 8.57
C TYR A 630 7.75 -13.05 8.13
N CYS A 631 7.47 -12.59 6.91
CA CYS A 631 8.07 -11.36 6.40
C CYS A 631 7.12 -10.68 5.41
N TYR A 632 7.25 -9.36 5.23
CA TYR A 632 6.45 -8.61 4.27
C TYR A 632 6.97 -8.73 2.83
N PHE A 633 8.30 -8.79 2.67
CA PHE A 633 8.98 -8.97 1.39
C PHE A 633 10.37 -9.55 1.60
N SER A 634 10.92 -10.22 0.61
CA SER A 634 12.12 -11.06 0.78
C SER A 634 13.38 -10.31 1.23
N SER A 635 13.55 -9.04 0.82
CA SER A 635 14.75 -8.27 1.18
C SER A 635 14.72 -7.67 2.59
N LEU A 636 13.56 -7.63 3.26
CA LEU A 636 13.43 -7.04 4.59
C LEU A 636 14.32 -7.75 5.62
N ILE A 637 14.38 -9.08 5.58
CA ILE A 637 15.20 -9.88 6.52
C ILE A 637 16.70 -9.68 6.37
N PHE A 638 17.14 -9.08 5.25
CA PHE A 638 18.54 -8.82 4.94
C PHE A 638 18.87 -7.33 4.89
N ASN A 639 17.95 -6.46 5.29
CA ASN A 639 18.18 -5.02 5.33
C ASN A 639 19.33 -4.71 6.31
N LYS A 640 20.37 -4.04 5.83
CA LYS A 640 21.60 -3.79 6.59
C LYS A 640 21.38 -2.92 7.82
N SER A 641 20.43 -1.99 7.78
CA SER A 641 20.09 -1.13 8.92
C SER A 641 19.46 -1.94 10.05
N LEU A 642 18.61 -2.91 9.69
CA LEU A 642 17.95 -3.81 10.64
C LEU A 642 18.90 -4.92 11.16
N LEU A 643 19.87 -5.38 10.35
CA LEU A 643 20.82 -6.43 10.74
C LEU A 643 21.86 -5.98 11.76
N LYS A 644 22.17 -4.69 11.83
CA LYS A 644 23.23 -4.13 12.70
C LYS A 644 22.71 -3.76 14.11
N GLN A 645 21.48 -4.12 14.45
CA GLN A 645 20.93 -3.80 15.75
C GLN A 645 21.63 -4.61 16.84
N GLU A 646 22.27 -3.91 17.79
CA GLU A 646 22.95 -4.47 18.95
C GLU A 646 22.05 -4.28 20.18
N GLY A 647 22.17 -5.17 21.15
CA GLY A 647 21.44 -5.11 22.42
C GLY A 647 21.16 -6.51 22.93
N GLU A 648 21.74 -6.84 24.09
CA GLU A 648 21.50 -8.12 24.77
C GLU A 648 20.65 -7.94 26.04
N GLU A 649 20.49 -6.70 26.50
CA GLU A 649 19.68 -6.38 27.67
C GLU A 649 18.20 -6.30 27.31
N VAL A 650 17.35 -6.73 28.25
CA VAL A 650 15.89 -6.66 28.08
C VAL A 650 15.35 -5.50 28.89
N LEU A 651 14.63 -4.60 28.24
CA LEU A 651 13.83 -3.56 28.85
C LEU A 651 12.36 -3.96 28.77
N SER A 652 11.75 -4.28 29.93
CA SER A 652 10.36 -4.72 29.96
C SER A 652 9.43 -3.66 30.55
N PHE A 653 8.22 -3.59 30.01
CA PHE A 653 7.15 -2.69 30.43
C PHE A 653 5.89 -3.50 30.72
N ALA A 654 5.38 -3.36 31.94
CA ALA A 654 4.19 -4.05 32.42
C ALA A 654 3.37 -3.10 33.33
N PRO A 655 2.46 -2.32 32.77
CA PRO A 655 1.56 -1.44 33.51
C PRO A 655 0.67 -2.21 34.47
N ASP A 656 0.30 -1.61 35.59
CA ASP A 656 -0.73 -2.10 36.49
C ASP A 656 -1.93 -1.16 36.38
N TYR A 657 -2.97 -1.64 35.71
CA TYR A 657 -4.13 -0.82 35.36
C TYR A 657 -5.05 -0.56 36.56
N GLY A 658 -4.61 -0.66 37.82
CA GLY A 658 -5.34 -0.27 39.05
C GLY A 658 -6.84 -0.01 38.95
N LEU A 659 -7.56 0.23 40.02
CA LEU A 659 -9.03 0.47 40.05
C LEU A 659 -9.54 1.41 38.93
N PRO A 660 -10.81 1.22 38.43
CA PRO A 660 -11.35 1.98 37.29
C PRO A 660 -11.24 3.49 37.53
N GLY A 661 -10.28 4.09 36.93
CA GLY A 661 -10.09 5.54 36.88
C GLY A 661 -10.59 6.11 35.56
N ASP A 662 -10.73 7.38 35.49
CA ASP A 662 -11.38 8.33 34.54
C ASP A 662 -11.44 8.02 33.01
N HIS A 663 -10.94 6.90 32.54
CA HIS A 663 -10.84 6.61 31.08
C HIS A 663 -11.92 5.67 30.53
N GLY A 664 -12.89 5.23 31.33
CA GLY A 664 -14.02 4.41 30.86
C GLY A 664 -13.67 3.00 30.31
N LEU A 665 -12.39 2.61 30.33
CA LEU A 665 -11.90 1.28 29.99
C LEU A 665 -11.63 0.51 31.28
N VAL A 666 -12.40 -0.51 31.55
CA VAL A 666 -12.11 -1.52 32.58
C VAL A 666 -11.03 -2.42 31.98
N ALA A 667 -9.77 -2.10 32.20
CA ALA A 667 -8.67 -2.98 31.85
C ALA A 667 -8.41 -3.90 33.04
N ASP A 668 -8.60 -5.22 32.86
CA ASP A 668 -8.30 -6.21 33.87
C ASP A 668 -6.79 -6.30 34.16
N SER A 669 -6.40 -6.52 35.41
CA SER A 669 -4.99 -6.74 35.75
C SER A 669 -4.47 -8.02 35.09
N LEU A 670 -3.35 -7.94 34.37
CA LEU A 670 -2.69 -9.06 33.71
C LEU A 670 -1.95 -9.95 34.74
N LEU A 671 -2.64 -10.93 35.32
CA LEU A 671 -2.10 -11.80 36.39
C LEU A 671 -0.86 -12.62 35.97
N GLY A 672 -0.75 -12.97 34.69
CA GLY A 672 0.38 -13.72 34.11
C GLY A 672 1.68 -12.93 33.97
N THR A 673 1.60 -11.60 33.89
CA THR A 673 2.73 -10.70 33.56
C THR A 673 3.89 -10.80 34.54
N VAL A 674 3.61 -10.88 35.84
CA VAL A 674 4.68 -11.01 36.87
C VAL A 674 5.49 -12.27 36.68
N ASN A 675 4.87 -13.41 36.39
CA ASN A 675 5.54 -14.67 36.12
C ASN A 675 6.31 -14.66 34.80
N GLU A 676 5.76 -14.02 33.80
CA GLU A 676 6.43 -13.81 32.52
C GLU A 676 7.73 -13.02 32.70
N LEU A 677 7.70 -11.89 33.39
CA LEU A 677 8.88 -11.05 33.64
C LEU A 677 9.93 -11.77 34.48
N LYS A 678 9.53 -12.49 35.54
CA LYS A 678 10.46 -13.31 36.33
C LYS A 678 11.21 -14.35 35.51
N SER A 679 10.53 -14.92 34.50
CA SER A 679 11.13 -15.89 33.59
C SER A 679 12.08 -15.24 32.59
N VAL A 680 11.80 -14.04 32.10
CA VAL A 680 12.69 -13.26 31.23
C VAL A 680 14.02 -12.97 31.96
N TYR A 681 13.94 -12.38 33.15
CA TYR A 681 15.15 -11.99 33.94
C TYR A 681 15.93 -13.15 34.57
N ARG A 682 15.39 -14.34 34.47
CA ARG A 682 16.16 -15.55 34.82
C ARG A 682 17.30 -15.82 33.83
N TRP A 683 17.10 -15.40 32.55
CA TRP A 683 18.01 -15.74 31.46
C TRP A 683 18.70 -14.53 30.84
N PHE A 684 18.08 -13.35 30.90
CA PHE A 684 18.60 -12.11 30.36
C PHE A 684 18.78 -11.06 31.43
N ARG A 685 19.76 -10.16 31.23
CA ARG A 685 19.93 -8.98 32.08
C ARG A 685 19.06 -7.85 31.55
N GLY A 686 18.80 -6.85 32.38
CA GLY A 686 18.08 -5.66 31.94
C GLY A 686 17.31 -4.99 33.07
N LYS A 687 16.32 -4.18 32.71
CA LYS A 687 15.53 -3.38 33.63
C LYS A 687 14.04 -3.58 33.37
N SER A 688 13.26 -3.70 34.44
CA SER A 688 11.81 -3.80 34.39
C SER A 688 11.17 -2.52 34.86
N PHE A 689 10.23 -2.02 34.10
CA PHE A 689 9.30 -0.94 34.42
C PHE A 689 7.93 -1.57 34.65
N THR A 690 7.48 -1.54 35.91
CA THR A 690 6.22 -2.19 36.31
C THR A 690 5.32 -1.23 37.05
N GLY A 691 4.00 -1.43 36.97
CA GLY A 691 3.00 -0.56 37.59
C GLY A 691 3.19 0.88 37.17
N GLU A 692 3.17 1.80 38.13
CA GLU A 692 3.30 3.24 37.93
C GLU A 692 4.59 3.69 37.20
N SER A 693 5.61 2.82 37.09
CA SER A 693 6.83 3.12 36.31
C SER A 693 6.73 2.74 34.86
N ALA A 694 5.73 1.95 34.45
CA ALA A 694 5.51 1.55 33.08
C ALA A 694 4.74 2.63 32.30
N THR A 695 5.29 3.83 32.25
CA THR A 695 4.72 5.00 31.57
C THR A 695 5.19 5.11 30.13
N GLU A 696 4.42 5.80 29.30
CA GLU A 696 4.79 6.09 27.91
C GLU A 696 6.06 6.95 27.85
N THR A 697 6.20 7.95 28.72
CA THR A 697 7.41 8.77 28.85
C THR A 697 8.66 7.92 29.08
N ASN A 698 8.60 6.95 30.00
CA ASN A 698 9.73 6.06 30.27
C ASN A 698 10.05 5.17 29.07
N PHE A 699 9.03 4.72 28.34
CA PHE A 699 9.24 3.93 27.11
C PHE A 699 9.91 4.76 26.01
N ARG A 700 9.46 6.00 25.76
CA ARG A 700 10.07 6.90 24.78
C ARG A 700 11.55 7.20 25.11
N LEU A 701 11.89 7.33 26.36
CA LEU A 701 13.28 7.48 26.80
C LEU A 701 14.07 6.19 26.55
N ALA A 702 13.50 5.03 26.90
CA ALA A 702 14.13 3.73 26.73
C ALA A 702 14.38 3.37 25.24
N MET A 703 13.54 3.84 24.29
CA MET A 703 13.72 3.60 22.86
C MET A 703 15.05 4.14 22.30
N GLN A 704 15.71 5.07 22.99
CA GLN A 704 16.99 5.61 22.58
C GLN A 704 18.16 4.61 22.79
N GLU A 705 17.95 3.60 23.67
CA GLU A 705 18.95 2.61 24.03
C GLU A 705 18.85 1.36 23.14
N PRO A 706 19.98 0.77 22.72
CA PRO A 706 19.96 -0.49 21.99
C PRO A 706 19.61 -1.65 22.93
N ALA A 707 18.37 -2.14 22.88
CA ALA A 707 17.86 -3.16 23.78
C ALA A 707 16.82 -4.08 23.11
N ILE A 708 16.56 -5.21 23.73
CA ILE A 708 15.38 -6.03 23.49
C ILE A 708 14.23 -5.41 24.28
N PHE A 709 13.12 -5.08 23.61
CA PHE A 709 11.92 -4.59 24.29
C PHE A 709 10.93 -5.74 24.51
N HIS A 710 10.42 -5.82 25.74
CA HIS A 710 9.38 -6.77 26.10
C HIS A 710 8.19 -6.00 26.67
N LEU A 711 7.08 -5.95 25.90
CA LEU A 711 5.89 -5.17 26.20
C LEU A 711 4.75 -6.11 26.59
N ALA A 712 4.53 -6.25 27.90
CA ALA A 712 3.48 -7.09 28.48
C ALA A 712 2.34 -6.17 28.95
N MET A 713 1.43 -5.81 28.03
CA MET A 713 0.41 -4.79 28.25
C MET A 713 -0.79 -4.97 27.33
N HIS A 714 -1.86 -4.23 27.58
CA HIS A 714 -2.99 -4.19 26.65
C HIS A 714 -2.66 -3.47 25.36
N SER A 715 -3.14 -4.01 24.25
CA SER A 715 -3.20 -3.30 22.96
C SER A 715 -4.65 -3.18 22.51
N ILE A 716 -4.97 -2.02 21.96
CA ILE A 716 -6.29 -1.72 21.42
C ILE A 716 -6.16 -1.60 19.89
N SER A 717 -6.82 -2.51 19.18
CA SER A 717 -6.81 -2.51 17.72
C SER A 717 -7.96 -1.68 17.16
N ASP A 718 -7.66 -0.72 16.28
CA ASP A 718 -8.67 -0.05 15.46
C ASP A 718 -8.94 -0.87 14.21
N SER A 719 -10.19 -1.32 14.04
CA SER A 719 -10.60 -2.21 12.95
C SER A 719 -10.72 -1.51 11.60
N VAL A 720 -10.81 -0.18 11.59
CA VAL A 720 -10.98 0.65 10.38
C VAL A 720 -9.62 1.13 9.87
N ASN A 721 -8.78 1.62 10.80
CA ASN A 721 -7.46 2.14 10.44
C ASN A 721 -6.44 1.80 11.53
N SER A 722 -5.62 0.81 11.28
CA SER A 722 -4.63 0.31 12.23
C SER A 722 -3.54 1.31 12.65
N ARG A 723 -3.43 2.47 11.99
CA ARG A 723 -2.57 3.56 12.45
C ARG A 723 -2.98 4.10 13.81
N TYR A 724 -4.27 3.97 14.16
CA TYR A 724 -4.84 4.42 15.44
C TYR A 724 -4.97 3.28 16.46
N SER A 725 -4.50 2.09 16.14
CA SER A 725 -4.23 1.06 17.14
C SER A 725 -3.14 1.55 18.09
N TYR A 726 -3.23 1.23 19.39
CA TYR A 726 -2.30 1.74 20.38
C TYR A 726 -1.97 0.71 21.47
N LEU A 727 -0.84 0.93 22.12
CA LEU A 727 -0.45 0.27 23.37
C LEU A 727 -0.85 1.15 24.54
N LEU A 728 -1.40 0.54 25.59
CA LEU A 728 -1.88 1.25 26.77
C LEU A 728 -0.82 1.18 27.89
N PHE A 729 -0.27 2.33 28.26
CA PHE A 729 0.67 2.53 29.35
C PHE A 729 -0.03 3.03 30.62
N ASP A 730 0.68 3.00 31.75
CA ASP A 730 0.20 3.60 33.00
C ASP A 730 0.25 5.13 32.92
N THR A 731 -0.81 5.78 33.38
CA THR A 731 -0.97 7.25 33.33
C THR A 731 -0.83 7.93 34.68
N LEU A 732 -0.78 7.18 35.80
CA LEU A 732 -0.82 7.75 37.16
C LEU A 732 0.33 8.72 37.44
N ASN A 733 1.52 8.44 36.92
CA ASN A 733 2.72 9.24 37.12
C ASN A 733 3.26 9.84 35.80
N ASP A 734 2.50 9.76 34.71
CA ASP A 734 2.87 10.37 33.44
C ASP A 734 2.19 11.74 33.28
N THR A 735 2.99 12.80 33.34
CA THR A 735 2.52 14.18 33.19
C THR A 735 2.81 14.77 31.81
N LEU A 736 3.52 14.02 30.97
CA LEU A 736 3.98 14.50 29.66
C LEU A 736 3.22 13.84 28.51
N GLU A 737 2.80 12.58 28.70
CA GLU A 737 2.14 11.77 27.68
C GLU A 737 0.77 11.29 28.18
N ASP A 738 -0.10 10.87 27.27
CA ASP A 738 -1.48 10.44 27.60
C ASP A 738 -1.62 8.93 27.88
N GLY A 739 -0.51 8.18 27.83
CA GLY A 739 -0.46 6.75 28.05
C GLY A 739 -0.97 5.90 26.88
N ARG A 740 -1.23 6.51 25.73
CA ARG A 740 -1.70 5.84 24.51
C ARG A 740 -0.66 5.96 23.41
N LEU A 741 0.26 5.03 23.34
CA LEU A 741 1.26 5.04 22.29
C LEU A 741 0.66 4.47 20.98
N TYR A 742 0.27 5.34 20.09
CA TYR A 742 -0.35 4.99 18.83
C TYR A 742 0.64 4.41 17.81
N ASN A 743 0.16 3.55 16.92
CA ASN A 743 0.97 2.93 15.87
C ASN A 743 1.67 3.97 14.96
N TYR A 744 1.02 5.11 14.66
CA TYR A 744 1.64 6.18 13.88
C TYR A 744 2.82 6.83 14.64
N GLU A 745 2.79 6.91 15.98
CA GLU A 745 3.89 7.44 16.78
C GLU A 745 5.05 6.46 16.86
N ILE A 746 4.73 5.16 17.00
CA ILE A 746 5.74 4.10 16.90
C ILE A 746 6.46 4.17 15.56
N SER A 747 5.74 4.24 14.45
CA SER A 747 6.33 4.23 13.09
C SER A 747 7.20 5.45 12.78
N LEU A 748 6.91 6.61 13.40
CA LEU A 748 7.70 7.84 13.28
C LEU A 748 8.88 7.91 14.25
N SER A 749 8.96 6.98 15.21
CA SER A 749 10.03 6.89 16.19
C SER A 749 11.27 6.20 15.60
N LYS A 750 12.40 6.31 16.30
CA LYS A 750 13.62 5.57 15.97
C LYS A 750 13.94 4.57 17.06
N LEU A 751 13.95 3.30 16.71
CA LEU A 751 14.22 2.20 17.62
C LEU A 751 15.48 1.46 17.17
N LYS A 752 16.37 1.18 18.12
CA LYS A 752 17.54 0.31 17.91
C LYS A 752 17.32 -1.01 18.68
N SER A 753 16.56 -1.92 18.09
CA SER A 753 16.21 -3.16 18.77
C SER A 753 16.41 -4.38 17.87
N PRO A 754 17.15 -5.40 18.36
CA PRO A 754 17.24 -6.68 17.66
C PRO A 754 15.94 -7.47 17.74
N MET A 755 15.07 -7.15 18.72
CA MET A 755 13.80 -7.84 18.91
C MET A 755 12.85 -7.04 19.80
N VAL A 756 11.61 -6.91 19.38
CA VAL A 756 10.49 -6.44 20.22
C VAL A 756 9.56 -7.62 20.46
N VAL A 757 9.21 -7.89 21.71
CA VAL A 757 8.21 -8.90 22.09
C VAL A 757 6.95 -8.17 22.52
N LEU A 758 5.89 -8.34 21.75
CA LEU A 758 4.55 -7.79 22.02
C LEU A 758 3.73 -8.91 22.68
N SER A 759 3.89 -9.06 23.99
CA SER A 759 3.01 -9.91 24.83
C SER A 759 1.72 -9.13 25.11
N ALA A 760 1.03 -8.77 24.06
CA ALA A 760 -0.15 -7.92 24.03
C ALA A 760 -1.16 -8.52 23.04
N CYS A 761 -2.42 -8.65 23.46
CA CYS A 761 -3.46 -9.28 22.65
C CYS A 761 -3.63 -8.56 21.31
N ASN A 762 -3.79 -9.36 20.24
CA ASN A 762 -4.07 -8.82 18.90
C ASN A 762 -2.99 -7.87 18.32
N SER A 763 -1.75 -7.94 18.79
CA SER A 763 -0.67 -7.04 18.35
C SER A 763 -0.25 -7.26 16.87
N GLY A 764 -0.50 -8.46 16.34
CA GLY A 764 -0.32 -8.82 14.93
C GLY A 764 -1.54 -8.59 14.06
N THR A 765 -2.72 -8.26 14.64
CA THR A 765 -3.92 -7.98 13.87
C THR A 765 -3.93 -6.55 13.33
N GLY A 766 -4.72 -6.33 12.28
CA GLY A 766 -4.81 -5.00 11.68
C GLY A 766 -5.68 -5.00 10.42
N THR A 767 -5.63 -3.90 9.69
CA THR A 767 -6.32 -3.74 8.41
C THR A 767 -5.49 -4.36 7.30
N LEU A 768 -6.12 -5.22 6.50
CA LEU A 768 -5.50 -5.79 5.31
C LEU A 768 -5.70 -4.85 4.13
N TYR A 769 -4.60 -4.42 3.51
CA TYR A 769 -4.60 -3.66 2.27
C TYR A 769 -4.04 -4.52 1.13
N HIS A 770 -4.77 -4.57 0.01
CA HIS A 770 -4.35 -5.34 -1.16
C HIS A 770 -2.98 -4.87 -1.69
N GLY A 771 -2.04 -5.80 -1.86
CA GLY A 771 -0.68 -5.49 -2.30
C GLY A 771 0.26 -4.92 -1.22
N GLU A 772 -0.27 -4.39 -0.09
CA GLU A 772 0.55 -3.88 1.04
C GLU A 772 0.61 -4.85 2.22
N GLY A 773 -0.34 -5.80 2.29
CA GLY A 773 -0.42 -6.77 3.36
C GLY A 773 -1.07 -6.24 4.64
N LEU A 774 -0.80 -6.90 5.75
CA LEU A 774 -1.43 -6.63 7.04
C LEU A 774 -0.76 -5.44 7.74
N MET A 775 -1.48 -4.36 7.91
CA MET A 775 -1.05 -3.21 8.71
C MET A 775 -1.40 -3.44 10.18
N SER A 776 -0.42 -3.66 11.03
CA SER A 776 -0.56 -3.96 12.45
C SER A 776 0.40 -3.11 13.30
N LEU A 777 0.28 -3.18 14.63
CA LEU A 777 1.27 -2.59 15.56
C LEU A 777 2.69 -3.12 15.30
N ALA A 778 2.81 -4.41 14.97
CA ALA A 778 4.09 -5.02 14.63
C ALA A 778 4.77 -4.37 13.43
N ARG A 779 4.00 -3.95 12.39
CA ARG A 779 4.53 -3.19 11.24
C ARG A 779 5.12 -1.84 11.68
N GLY A 780 4.47 -1.15 12.62
CA GLY A 780 4.98 0.11 13.17
C GLY A 780 6.35 -0.05 13.82
N PHE A 781 6.58 -1.11 14.59
CA PHE A 781 7.89 -1.41 15.17
C PHE A 781 8.96 -1.75 14.13
N ILE A 782 8.60 -2.46 13.04
CA ILE A 782 9.53 -2.69 11.92
C ILE A 782 9.92 -1.36 11.26
N LEU A 783 8.95 -0.46 11.02
CA LEU A 783 9.20 0.90 10.48
C LEU A 783 10.09 1.73 11.42
N ALA A 784 9.87 1.61 12.74
CA ALA A 784 10.70 2.26 13.75
C ALA A 784 12.15 1.77 13.77
N GLY A 785 12.44 0.58 13.19
CA GLY A 785 13.78 0.01 13.09
C GLY A 785 14.02 -1.27 13.89
N ALA A 786 12.97 -1.93 14.42
CA ALA A 786 13.10 -3.26 15.02
C ALA A 786 13.50 -4.30 13.97
N SER A 787 14.53 -5.11 14.25
CA SER A 787 14.93 -6.19 13.34
C SER A 787 13.91 -7.31 13.26
N SER A 788 13.18 -7.54 14.33
CA SER A 788 12.10 -8.52 14.41
C SER A 788 11.10 -8.16 15.49
N VAL A 789 9.88 -8.65 15.30
CA VAL A 789 8.80 -8.54 16.28
C VAL A 789 8.25 -9.92 16.56
N ILE A 790 8.11 -10.27 17.86
CA ILE A 790 7.31 -11.40 18.29
C ILE A 790 5.94 -10.85 18.63
N MET A 791 4.92 -11.30 17.93
CA MET A 791 3.56 -10.75 18.03
C MET A 791 2.53 -11.84 18.23
N THR A 792 1.30 -11.47 18.59
CA THR A 792 0.16 -12.40 18.69
C THR A 792 -0.89 -12.08 17.65
N SER A 793 -1.40 -13.10 16.97
CA SER A 793 -2.41 -12.98 15.92
C SER A 793 -3.86 -13.00 16.44
N TRP A 794 -4.07 -13.32 17.74
CA TRP A 794 -5.35 -13.24 18.46
C TRP A 794 -5.11 -13.13 19.96
N GLU A 795 -6.18 -12.97 20.72
CA GLU A 795 -6.16 -12.90 22.16
C GLU A 795 -5.71 -14.25 22.78
N VAL A 796 -4.76 -14.20 23.70
CA VAL A 796 -4.14 -15.37 24.31
C VAL A 796 -4.48 -15.47 25.78
N ASN A 797 -4.48 -16.71 26.31
CA ASN A 797 -4.62 -16.94 27.74
C ASN A 797 -3.32 -16.57 28.46
N ASP A 798 -3.37 -15.74 29.52
CA ASP A 798 -2.21 -15.18 30.22
C ASP A 798 -1.26 -16.23 30.80
N GLU A 799 -1.79 -17.31 31.38
CA GLU A 799 -0.96 -18.36 32.00
C GLU A 799 -0.21 -19.16 30.94
N ILE A 800 -0.89 -19.49 29.84
CA ILE A 800 -0.30 -20.24 28.73
C ILE A 800 0.71 -19.36 27.99
N SER A 801 0.38 -18.10 27.81
CA SER A 801 1.27 -17.07 27.25
C SER A 801 2.58 -17.01 28.03
N ALA A 802 2.50 -16.91 29.37
CA ALA A 802 3.65 -16.86 30.25
C ALA A 802 4.53 -18.13 30.14
N ASP A 803 3.95 -19.34 29.98
CA ASP A 803 4.72 -20.57 29.80
C ASP A 803 5.44 -20.62 28.44
N ILE A 804 4.75 -20.24 27.35
CA ILE A 804 5.34 -20.19 26.00
C ILE A 804 6.47 -19.17 25.96
N ILE A 805 6.27 -17.96 26.48
CA ILE A 805 7.29 -16.90 26.52
C ILE A 805 8.46 -17.29 27.40
N SER A 806 8.21 -17.94 28.55
CA SER A 806 9.28 -18.50 29.41
C SER A 806 10.15 -19.49 28.64
N GLY A 807 9.51 -20.40 27.87
CA GLY A 807 10.21 -21.35 27.02
C GLY A 807 10.98 -20.66 25.89
N PHE A 808 10.39 -19.66 25.29
CA PHE A 808 11.01 -18.88 24.21
C PHE A 808 12.32 -18.22 24.70
N TYR A 809 12.29 -17.48 25.82
CA TYR A 809 13.48 -16.84 26.39
C TYR A 809 14.52 -17.85 26.86
N TYR A 810 14.10 -18.99 27.38
CA TYR A 810 15.03 -20.08 27.72
C TYR A 810 15.81 -20.55 26.49
N TYR A 811 15.11 -20.87 25.38
CA TYR A 811 15.79 -21.36 24.18
C TYR A 811 16.58 -20.25 23.47
N LEU A 812 16.13 -18.98 23.50
CA LEU A 812 16.93 -17.85 23.04
C LEU A 812 18.26 -17.73 23.81
N SER A 813 18.24 -17.89 25.13
CA SER A 813 19.44 -17.80 25.95
C SER A 813 20.49 -18.86 25.58
N THR A 814 20.08 -19.99 25.00
CA THR A 814 20.95 -21.02 24.45
C THR A 814 21.52 -20.73 23.06
N GLY A 815 21.24 -19.56 22.51
CA GLY A 815 21.72 -19.15 21.18
C GLY A 815 20.92 -19.71 19.99
N LYS A 816 19.70 -20.17 20.24
CA LYS A 816 18.79 -20.61 19.15
C LYS A 816 18.30 -19.41 18.34
N HIS A 817 17.95 -19.64 17.08
CA HIS A 817 17.24 -18.69 16.26
C HIS A 817 15.86 -18.41 16.87
N LYS A 818 15.32 -17.21 16.65
CA LYS A 818 14.04 -16.78 17.24
C LYS A 818 12.88 -17.72 16.86
N ASN A 819 12.79 -18.12 15.59
CA ASN A 819 11.79 -19.08 15.10
C ASN A 819 12.01 -20.49 15.67
N ASP A 820 13.27 -20.96 15.79
CA ASP A 820 13.58 -22.22 16.46
C ASP A 820 13.21 -22.18 17.95
N ALA A 821 13.52 -21.09 18.63
CA ALA A 821 13.23 -20.90 20.05
C ALA A 821 11.71 -20.91 20.30
N LEU A 822 10.95 -20.21 19.46
CA LEU A 822 9.48 -20.17 19.56
C LEU A 822 8.87 -21.55 19.27
N ARG A 823 9.32 -22.21 18.18
CA ARG A 823 8.90 -23.58 17.88
C ARG A 823 9.14 -24.55 19.03
N LEU A 824 10.34 -24.55 19.62
CA LEU A 824 10.69 -25.42 20.74
C LEU A 824 9.86 -25.10 21.98
N ALA A 825 9.53 -23.84 22.23
CA ALA A 825 8.64 -23.43 23.32
C ALA A 825 7.22 -23.99 23.11
N LYS A 826 6.67 -23.85 21.91
CA LYS A 826 5.36 -24.42 21.54
C LYS A 826 5.34 -25.96 21.67
N LEU A 827 6.36 -26.63 21.18
CA LEU A 827 6.51 -28.09 21.30
C LEU A 827 6.65 -28.56 22.77
N ARG A 828 7.36 -27.79 23.60
CA ARG A 828 7.46 -28.07 25.04
C ARG A 828 6.10 -27.95 25.71
N TYR A 829 5.33 -26.90 25.38
CA TYR A 829 3.96 -26.69 25.86
C TYR A 829 3.05 -27.86 25.49
N LEU A 830 3.00 -28.22 24.20
CA LEU A 830 2.17 -29.31 23.67
C LEU A 830 2.48 -30.67 24.35
N LYS A 831 3.76 -30.94 24.66
CA LYS A 831 4.16 -32.17 25.37
C LYS A 831 3.64 -32.23 26.79
N GLY A 832 3.40 -31.08 27.42
CA GLY A 832 2.92 -30.99 28.81
C GLY A 832 1.43 -30.68 28.94
N SER A 833 0.75 -30.31 27.85
CA SER A 833 -0.66 -29.92 27.87
C SER A 833 -1.59 -31.11 27.95
N SER A 834 -2.76 -30.91 28.58
CA SER A 834 -3.86 -31.88 28.50
C SER A 834 -4.56 -31.81 27.13
N PRO A 835 -5.35 -32.82 26.71
CA PRO A 835 -6.07 -32.81 25.45
C PRO A 835 -6.92 -31.57 25.21
N ALA A 836 -7.54 -31.01 26.26
CA ALA A 836 -8.36 -29.80 26.18
C ALA A 836 -7.54 -28.56 25.83
N TYR A 837 -6.28 -28.48 26.27
CA TYR A 837 -5.37 -27.37 26.03
C TYR A 837 -4.42 -27.60 24.85
N SER A 838 -4.53 -28.73 24.13
CA SER A 838 -3.79 -29.00 22.89
C SER A 838 -4.37 -28.27 21.67
N ASN A 839 -5.53 -27.61 21.81
CA ASN A 839 -6.14 -26.81 20.74
C ASN A 839 -5.17 -25.72 20.28
N PRO A 840 -4.94 -25.55 18.96
CA PRO A 840 -4.07 -24.50 18.40
C PRO A 840 -4.39 -23.07 18.85
N TYR A 841 -5.60 -22.79 19.27
CA TYR A 841 -5.99 -21.52 19.89
C TYR A 841 -5.02 -21.10 21.00
N TYR A 842 -4.59 -22.04 21.84
CA TYR A 842 -3.75 -21.77 23.00
C TYR A 842 -2.27 -21.55 22.69
N TRP A 843 -1.73 -22.17 21.65
CA TRP A 843 -0.29 -22.18 21.40
C TRP A 843 0.16 -21.58 20.07
N ALA A 844 -0.73 -21.45 19.10
CA ALA A 844 -0.33 -21.02 17.76
C ALA A 844 -0.29 -19.51 17.56
N ALA A 845 -0.81 -18.71 18.51
CA ALA A 845 -0.98 -17.25 18.38
C ALA A 845 0.34 -16.50 18.18
N TYR A 846 1.42 -16.94 18.83
CA TYR A 846 2.71 -16.26 18.72
C TYR A 846 3.40 -16.52 17.40
N GLU A 847 3.91 -15.47 16.78
CA GLU A 847 4.58 -15.49 15.48
C GLU A 847 5.86 -14.64 15.52
N VAL A 848 6.85 -15.03 14.70
CA VAL A 848 8.09 -14.28 14.49
C VAL A 848 7.98 -13.52 13.19
N LEU A 849 7.96 -12.20 13.25
CA LEU A 849 7.99 -11.32 12.09
C LEU A 849 9.39 -10.72 11.90
N GLY A 850 9.94 -10.79 10.69
CA GLY A 850 11.24 -10.21 10.35
C GLY A 850 12.42 -11.17 10.56
N ASN A 851 13.56 -10.64 11.01
CA ASN A 851 14.82 -11.37 11.12
C ASN A 851 14.82 -12.40 12.24
N SER A 852 14.95 -13.69 11.91
CA SER A 852 14.97 -14.80 12.84
C SER A 852 16.33 -15.06 13.50
N ALA A 853 17.40 -14.34 13.17
CA ALA A 853 18.75 -14.56 13.71
C ALA A 853 18.80 -14.56 15.25
N PRO A 854 19.73 -15.30 15.89
CA PRO A 854 19.89 -15.32 17.33
C PRO A 854 20.18 -13.93 17.91
N VAL A 855 19.63 -13.63 19.07
CA VAL A 855 19.94 -12.39 19.80
C VAL A 855 21.26 -12.50 20.55
N LYS A 856 21.53 -13.67 21.13
CA LYS A 856 22.79 -13.99 21.84
C LYS A 856 23.72 -14.79 20.94
N ARG A 857 24.98 -14.33 20.79
CA ARG A 857 26.02 -15.15 20.15
C ARG A 857 26.44 -16.24 21.13
N ASN A 858 26.38 -17.50 20.69
CA ASN A 858 26.80 -18.62 21.50
C ASN A 858 28.35 -18.67 21.54
N TYR A 859 28.95 -17.85 22.39
CA TYR A 859 30.41 -17.80 22.58
C TYR A 859 30.99 -19.14 23.06
N VAL A 860 30.20 -20.00 23.73
CA VAL A 860 30.62 -21.30 24.20
C VAL A 860 30.95 -22.24 23.05
N ALA A 861 30.09 -22.29 22.02
CA ALA A 861 30.33 -23.08 20.80
C ALA A 861 31.59 -22.57 20.05
N SER A 862 31.70 -21.23 19.89
CA SER A 862 32.87 -20.62 19.25
C SER A 862 34.15 -20.88 20.04
N GLY A 863 34.10 -20.81 21.38
CA GLY A 863 35.22 -21.13 22.27
C GLY A 863 35.64 -22.59 22.16
N LEU A 864 34.69 -23.54 22.15
CA LEU A 864 34.97 -24.97 21.96
C LEU A 864 35.59 -25.28 20.60
N ILE A 865 35.13 -24.64 19.54
CA ILE A 865 35.73 -24.77 18.18
C ILE A 865 37.16 -24.23 18.18
N ILE A 866 37.41 -23.08 18.79
CA ILE A 866 38.75 -22.48 18.89
C ILE A 866 39.66 -23.41 19.73
N CYS A 867 39.19 -23.93 20.86
CA CYS A 867 39.93 -24.89 21.67
C CYS A 867 40.23 -26.19 20.90
N ALA A 868 39.27 -26.71 20.13
CA ALA A 868 39.47 -27.90 19.29
C ALA A 868 40.51 -27.64 18.17
N LEU A 869 40.49 -26.47 17.55
CA LEU A 869 41.48 -26.07 16.56
C LEU A 869 42.89 -25.95 17.17
N PHE A 870 42.99 -25.37 18.37
CA PHE A 870 44.28 -25.31 19.09
C PHE A 870 44.80 -26.72 19.48
N LEU A 871 43.92 -27.63 19.91
CA LEU A 871 44.29 -29.02 20.18
C LEU A 871 44.76 -29.75 18.93
N ILE A 872 44.06 -29.57 17.80
CA ILE A 872 44.47 -30.16 16.52
C ILE A 872 45.81 -29.58 16.05
N ALA A 873 45.99 -28.25 16.14
CA ALA A 873 47.26 -27.61 15.81
C ALA A 873 48.42 -28.10 16.72
N GLY A 874 48.13 -28.28 18.02
CA GLY A 874 49.08 -28.86 18.96
C GLY A 874 49.49 -30.28 18.60
N VAL A 875 48.53 -31.16 18.30
CA VAL A 875 48.79 -32.53 17.84
C VAL A 875 49.63 -32.56 16.55
N VAL A 876 49.31 -31.71 15.57
CA VAL A 876 50.04 -31.60 14.30
C VAL A 876 51.46 -31.13 14.56
N LEU A 877 51.66 -30.15 15.45
CA LEU A 877 52.98 -29.67 15.83
C LEU A 877 53.82 -30.76 16.51
N ILE A 878 53.24 -31.54 17.42
CA ILE A 878 53.89 -32.67 18.11
C ILE A 878 54.30 -33.74 17.10
N LEU A 879 53.43 -34.08 16.16
CA LEU A 879 53.72 -35.05 15.10
C LEU A 879 54.79 -34.54 14.14
N TYR A 880 54.80 -33.25 13.84
CA TYR A 880 55.85 -32.59 13.05
C TYR A 880 57.19 -32.63 13.74
N LEU A 881 57.23 -32.29 15.02
CA LEU A 881 58.46 -32.33 15.87
C LEU A 881 58.96 -33.75 16.05
N ARG A 882 58.10 -34.75 16.24
CA ARG A 882 58.50 -36.19 16.29
C ARG A 882 59.08 -36.64 14.96
N ARG A 883 58.49 -36.25 13.84
CA ARG A 883 58.98 -36.62 12.50
C ARG A 883 60.35 -35.94 12.22
N ARG A 884 60.56 -34.70 12.65
CA ARG A 884 61.83 -34.02 12.56
C ARG A 884 62.91 -34.67 13.44
N ARG A 885 62.57 -35.15 14.63
CA ARG A 885 63.50 -35.86 15.51
C ARG A 885 63.90 -37.23 14.94
N ILE A 886 62.99 -37.98 14.39
CA ILE A 886 63.26 -39.25 13.71
C ILE A 886 64.14 -39.04 12.43
N PHE A 887 64.00 -37.90 11.73
CA PHE A 887 64.82 -37.56 10.59
C PHE A 887 66.23 -37.15 10.99
N SER A 888 66.43 -36.46 12.12
CA SER A 888 67.75 -36.10 12.62
C SER A 888 68.50 -37.30 13.23
N GLU A 889 67.83 -38.27 13.80
CA GLU A 889 68.42 -39.54 14.29
C GLU A 889 68.77 -40.55 13.16
N ARG A 890 68.33 -40.32 11.93
CA ARG A 890 68.71 -41.09 10.73
C ARG A 890 69.86 -40.49 9.93
N LEU A 891 70.30 -39.29 10.29
CA LEU A 891 71.41 -38.52 9.67
C LEU A 891 72.71 -38.50 10.53
N LEU A 892 72.64 -39.04 11.74
CA LEU A 892 73.73 -39.45 12.57
C LEU A 892 73.99 -40.95 12.45
#